data_e0a4d216a080e9ee52a9228473498e51
#
_entry.id   e0a4d216a080e9ee52a9228473498e51
#
_cell.length_a   1.000
_cell.length_b   1.000
_cell.length_c   1.000
_cell.angle_alpha   90.00
_cell.angle_beta   90.00
_cell.angle_gamma   90.00
#
_symmetry.space_group_name_H-M   'P 1'
#
loop_
_entity.id
_entity.type
_entity.pdbx_description
1 polymer ?
#
loop_
_entity_poly.entity_id
_entity_poly.type
_entity_poly.pdbx_seq_one_letter_code
_entity_poly.pdbx_strand_id
1 'polypeptide(L)'
;MRNRLIQQLGEIYDKLNQYINRLTGNRNFHRLKFVNFVLFIAVGIIFTAIGFSNDGANSKTPQPTYQTSWIGNTFGGGQKWVQNNIEGMYVAPNGTVYTNSIWDEAGREAGIYKDGDVIGKLSDTHGWNRIGGKAVTANSKYIYIAMRQDHVNRKDQDYPPEGTSWYCVRRYDLSGKSAPFTEGRGWDKSMLIVSNQSAVTGLATRGNELYVSDAAANRLRVYNTETMKEIRSFSVASPGGITLDKQGNLWIIQDKNGSNPAKIVHYSPEGKQLSQEITNIVEPSAIAVAPQDRLLIAENGPRQQVLIYQIKKQPVQIGTLGSQGGIFAGVAGEVKDVKLYGLTGVGTDTAGNIYVNSNGFNNSGTDLRKFSSSGKLLWKLMGLKFVDNADADPKTDGVNLFTKQEQFLMDYGKSAGQQWTYKAYTLNPFKYPQDPRLHTSPDATWVRRIQGKPFVFLTDMYESFLQIYRFNPDTDGKIAIPAGMFVGTRGGGGKSIGGNWPPQQPESGEWIWRDRNNNGKFDKGEYDTSQDYPYIGGWWVDSQGDVWKTLRTKDGIRHYPLQGLDNHGNPIYTYSSMEKQKTPSLFSDLRRIEYLPETDTMYLSGFTVDHPPVGDDTKVVGSEIVRFDNWSRGNSTPRWRIVVPHDTTGKREVSTAAMSIAGDYVFAVTVKTAEVYVYNAKTGAFVKNLKPGPEVAKESGWVDIPYGIRAMRRANGEYLVFAEENAKAKVLVYRFKP
;
A
#
# COMPACT_ATOMS: atom_id res chain seq x y z
N MET A 1 -8.33 37.81 40.11
CA MET A 1 -8.94 38.68 39.04
C MET A 1 -9.58 37.88 37.94
N ARG A 2 -8.89 36.90 37.34
CA ARG A 2 -9.34 36.09 36.18
C ARG A 2 -10.69 35.35 36.39
N ASN A 3 -10.89 34.71 37.53
CA ASN A 3 -12.12 33.95 37.82
C ASN A 3 -13.34 34.86 38.05
N ARG A 4 -13.14 36.05 38.58
CA ARG A 4 -14.22 37.04 38.74
C ARG A 4 -14.69 37.63 37.40
N LEU A 5 -13.74 37.83 36.46
CA LEU A 5 -14.06 38.35 35.13
C LEU A 5 -14.81 37.28 34.28
N ILE A 6 -14.43 36.05 34.38
CA ILE A 6 -15.12 34.92 33.71
C ILE A 6 -16.55 34.77 34.23
N GLN A 7 -16.76 34.92 35.52
CA GLN A 7 -18.08 34.84 36.12
C GLN A 7 -18.96 36.05 35.67
N GLN A 8 -18.41 37.28 35.63
CA GLN A 8 -19.13 38.46 35.14
C GLN A 8 -19.47 38.36 33.65
N LEU A 9 -18.61 37.81 32.82
CA LEU A 9 -18.88 37.59 31.39
C LEU A 9 -19.95 36.52 31.18
N GLY A 10 -19.98 35.45 31.99
CA GLY A 10 -21.05 34.45 32.00
C GLY A 10 -22.41 35.07 32.32
N GLU A 11 -22.47 35.91 33.36
CA GLU A 11 -23.71 36.61 33.76
C GLU A 11 -24.20 37.60 32.70
N ILE A 12 -23.31 38.29 32.00
CA ILE A 12 -23.64 39.16 30.86
C ILE A 12 -24.18 38.34 29.68
N TYR A 13 -23.56 37.22 29.36
CA TYR A 13 -24.01 36.33 28.30
C TYR A 13 -25.43 35.80 28.56
N ASP A 14 -25.69 35.33 29.75
CA ASP A 14 -27.02 34.83 30.13
C ASP A 14 -28.10 35.89 30.10
N LYS A 15 -27.79 37.10 30.53
CA LYS A 15 -28.72 38.26 30.44
C LYS A 15 -29.01 38.68 28.99
N LEU A 16 -27.99 38.62 28.14
CA LEU A 16 -28.15 38.92 26.69
C LEU A 16 -29.00 37.85 26.00
N ASN A 17 -28.82 36.60 26.31
CA ASN A 17 -29.63 35.50 25.77
C ASN A 17 -31.09 35.58 26.24
N GLN A 18 -31.33 35.92 27.50
CA GLN A 18 -32.70 36.17 27.97
C GLN A 18 -33.36 37.37 27.29
N TYR A 19 -32.61 38.42 27.00
CA TYR A 19 -33.13 39.63 26.30
C TYR A 19 -33.44 39.32 24.84
N ILE A 20 -32.59 38.57 24.15
CA ILE A 20 -32.79 38.13 22.75
C ILE A 20 -33.99 37.19 22.64
N ASN A 21 -34.17 36.28 23.58
CA ASN A 21 -35.33 35.38 23.61
C ASN A 21 -36.64 36.09 23.87
N ARG A 22 -36.63 37.20 24.61
CA ARG A 22 -37.79 38.07 24.81
C ARG A 22 -38.16 38.90 23.57
N LEU A 23 -37.18 39.32 22.76
CA LEU A 23 -37.41 40.17 21.59
C LEU A 23 -37.79 39.38 20.33
N THR A 24 -37.44 38.09 20.23
CA THR A 24 -37.58 37.35 18.98
C THR A 24 -38.76 36.39 18.91
N GLY A 25 -39.64 36.35 19.90
CA GLY A 25 -40.90 35.61 19.83
C GLY A 25 -40.95 34.51 18.77
N ASN A 26 -40.22 33.44 18.98
CA ASN A 26 -40.27 32.13 18.32
C ASN A 26 -40.51 32.05 16.78
N ARG A 27 -40.05 33.02 15.97
CA ARG A 27 -40.07 32.93 14.49
C ARG A 27 -38.78 33.44 13.87
N ASN A 28 -37.96 32.52 13.34
CA ASN A 28 -36.83 32.61 12.40
C ASN A 28 -35.49 32.08 12.90
N PHE A 29 -35.30 30.80 12.69
CA PHE A 29 -34.08 30.05 13.06
C PHE A 29 -32.78 30.42 12.28
N HIS A 30 -32.88 31.12 11.16
CA HIS A 30 -31.72 31.46 10.33
C HIS A 30 -31.01 32.78 10.68
N ARG A 31 -31.67 33.74 11.30
CA ARG A 31 -31.02 34.99 11.75
C ARG A 31 -30.27 34.84 13.07
N LEU A 32 -30.67 33.88 13.92
CA LEU A 32 -29.97 33.60 15.19
C LEU A 32 -28.57 33.06 15.01
N LYS A 33 -28.33 32.26 13.95
CA LYS A 33 -26.99 31.67 13.68
C LYS A 33 -25.97 32.72 13.26
N PHE A 34 -26.41 33.80 12.59
CA PHE A 34 -25.49 34.84 12.13
C PHE A 34 -25.08 35.77 13.29
N VAL A 35 -25.98 36.08 14.19
CA VAL A 35 -25.69 36.94 15.39
C VAL A 35 -24.76 36.18 16.35
N ASN A 36 -24.97 34.88 16.57
CA ASN A 36 -24.06 34.06 17.40
C ASN A 36 -22.68 33.93 16.77
N PHE A 37 -22.58 33.87 15.44
CA PHE A 37 -21.30 33.80 14.74
C PHE A 37 -20.49 35.10 14.85
N VAL A 38 -21.14 36.26 14.77
CA VAL A 38 -20.51 37.57 14.92
C VAL A 38 -20.08 37.81 16.37
N LEU A 39 -20.86 37.35 17.36
CA LEU A 39 -20.45 37.43 18.78
C LEU A 39 -19.26 36.50 19.10
N PHE A 40 -19.18 35.32 18.49
CA PHE A 40 -18.04 34.42 18.66
C PHE A 40 -16.74 35.01 18.11
N ILE A 41 -16.81 35.72 16.99
CA ILE A 41 -15.66 36.44 16.41
C ILE A 41 -15.24 37.62 17.28
N ALA A 42 -16.18 38.39 17.80
CA ALA A 42 -15.88 39.55 18.67
C ALA A 42 -15.25 39.12 20.01
N VAL A 43 -15.72 38.03 20.61
CA VAL A 43 -15.14 37.47 21.84
C VAL A 43 -13.75 36.84 21.55
N GLY A 44 -13.55 36.18 20.38
CA GLY A 44 -12.27 35.68 19.96
C GLY A 44 -11.19 36.74 19.75
N ILE A 45 -11.57 37.92 19.21
CA ILE A 45 -10.65 39.04 18.99
C ILE A 45 -10.28 39.75 20.32
N ILE A 46 -11.17 39.80 21.29
CA ILE A 46 -10.85 40.34 22.63
C ILE A 46 -9.91 39.44 23.40
N PHE A 47 -9.99 38.12 23.24
CA PHE A 47 -9.05 37.18 23.87
C PHE A 47 -7.64 37.22 23.24
N THR A 48 -7.51 37.59 21.98
CA THR A 48 -6.18 37.78 21.34
C THR A 48 -5.54 39.14 21.70
N ALA A 49 -6.31 40.15 22.04
CA ALA A 49 -5.78 41.49 22.37
C ALA A 49 -5.32 41.67 23.83
N ILE A 50 -5.71 40.79 24.76
CA ILE A 50 -5.32 40.85 26.19
C ILE A 50 -4.09 39.98 26.51
N GLY A 51 -3.53 39.30 25.53
CA GLY A 51 -2.41 38.37 25.69
C GLY A 51 -0.99 38.93 25.69
N PHE A 52 -0.82 40.27 25.50
CA PHE A 52 0.53 40.85 25.39
C PHE A 52 0.73 42.02 26.39
N SER A 53 1.23 41.71 27.56
CA SER A 53 2.28 42.45 28.27
C SER A 53 2.57 41.78 29.62
N ASN A 54 3.67 41.03 29.66
CA ASN A 54 4.51 40.92 30.85
C ASN A 54 5.91 40.53 30.37
N ASP A 55 6.78 41.47 30.26
CA ASP A 55 8.21 41.29 30.09
C ASP A 55 8.80 40.77 31.38
N GLY A 56 8.97 39.49 31.43
CA GLY A 56 9.86 38.78 32.36
C GLY A 56 10.83 37.97 31.53
N ALA A 57 12.11 38.32 31.53
CA ALA A 57 13.17 37.61 30.85
C ALA A 57 13.31 36.19 31.43
N ASN A 58 12.47 35.27 30.98
CA ASN A 58 12.65 33.84 31.07
C ASN A 58 13.13 33.36 29.71
N SER A 59 14.29 32.77 29.65
CA SER A 59 14.78 32.01 28.49
C SER A 59 13.75 30.91 28.19
N LYS A 60 12.77 31.20 27.32
CA LYS A 60 11.81 30.19 26.87
C LYS A 60 12.61 29.19 26.06
N THR A 61 12.82 28.00 26.60
CA THR A 61 13.22 26.84 25.82
C THR A 61 12.28 26.78 24.60
N PRO A 62 12.80 26.75 23.37
CA PRO A 62 11.95 26.68 22.18
C PRO A 62 10.96 25.54 22.34
N GLN A 63 9.67 25.79 22.11
CA GLN A 63 8.68 24.71 22.15
C GLN A 63 8.92 23.77 20.96
N PRO A 64 8.88 22.44 21.17
CA PRO A 64 9.07 21.50 20.09
C PRO A 64 8.12 21.80 18.92
N THR A 65 8.66 21.86 17.71
CA THR A 65 7.91 22.12 16.48
C THR A 65 7.93 20.91 15.55
N TYR A 66 6.98 20.80 14.62
CA TYR A 66 7.01 19.79 13.60
C TYR A 66 6.32 20.24 12.32
N GLN A 67 6.67 19.59 11.23
CA GLN A 67 6.03 19.73 9.92
C GLN A 67 5.63 18.35 9.44
N THR A 68 4.61 18.28 8.58
CA THR A 68 4.10 17.06 7.98
C THR A 68 4.29 17.06 6.48
N SER A 69 4.49 15.89 5.92
CA SER A 69 4.62 15.63 4.50
C SER A 69 4.27 14.16 4.22
N TRP A 70 4.43 13.71 2.99
CA TRP A 70 4.22 12.31 2.60
C TRP A 70 5.12 11.90 1.46
N ILE A 71 5.27 10.58 1.26
CA ILE A 71 5.91 9.97 0.11
C ILE A 71 4.98 8.90 -0.51
N GLY A 72 5.22 8.58 -1.79
CA GLY A 72 4.64 7.41 -2.44
C GLY A 72 3.27 7.60 -3.06
N ASN A 73 2.64 8.76 -2.91
CA ASN A 73 1.44 9.11 -3.68
C ASN A 73 1.58 10.52 -4.26
N THR A 74 1.13 10.70 -5.49
CA THR A 74 1.14 12.02 -6.17
C THR A 74 0.35 13.07 -5.39
N PHE A 75 -0.75 12.67 -4.74
CA PHE A 75 -1.62 13.55 -3.97
C PHE A 75 -1.50 13.31 -2.47
N GLY A 76 -1.68 14.37 -1.70
CA GLY A 76 -1.56 14.31 -0.24
C GLY A 76 -2.70 13.56 0.46
N GLY A 77 -3.83 13.39 -0.16
CA GLY A 77 -5.00 12.75 0.46
C GLY A 77 -6.24 13.64 0.43
N GLY A 78 -7.04 13.62 1.49
CA GLY A 78 -8.37 14.22 1.46
C GLY A 78 -9.25 13.48 0.47
N GLN A 79 -9.74 14.19 -0.54
CA GLN A 79 -10.56 13.61 -1.60
C GLN A 79 -9.74 13.08 -2.80
N LYS A 80 -8.43 13.36 -2.83
CA LYS A 80 -7.55 12.97 -3.93
C LYS A 80 -6.44 12.03 -3.46
N TRP A 81 -6.40 10.85 -4.04
CA TRP A 81 -5.27 9.93 -4.00
C TRP A 81 -5.25 9.12 -5.29
N VAL A 82 -4.07 8.69 -5.72
CA VAL A 82 -3.95 7.70 -6.79
C VAL A 82 -4.30 6.33 -6.21
N GLN A 83 -5.19 5.64 -6.85
CA GLN A 83 -5.58 4.26 -6.55
C GLN A 83 -4.33 3.37 -6.39
N ASN A 84 -4.31 2.54 -5.37
CA ASN A 84 -3.09 1.83 -4.97
C ASN A 84 -2.71 0.63 -5.86
N ASN A 85 -3.62 0.15 -6.73
CA ASN A 85 -3.33 -0.96 -7.63
C ASN A 85 -4.31 -0.99 -8.81
N ILE A 86 -3.92 -0.50 -9.98
CA ILE A 86 -4.74 -0.52 -11.19
C ILE A 86 -4.49 -1.81 -11.97
N GLU A 87 -5.47 -2.72 -12.00
CA GLU A 87 -5.41 -3.99 -12.72
C GLU A 87 -5.92 -3.88 -14.16
N GLY A 88 -6.79 -2.93 -14.44
CA GLY A 88 -7.36 -2.69 -15.76
C GLY A 88 -7.61 -1.22 -16.03
N MET A 89 -7.50 -0.83 -17.30
CA MET A 89 -7.62 0.55 -17.73
C MET A 89 -8.34 0.65 -19.09
N TYR A 90 -9.24 1.64 -19.20
CA TYR A 90 -9.82 2.08 -20.47
C TYR A 90 -9.62 3.58 -20.64
N VAL A 91 -9.17 4.00 -21.80
CA VAL A 91 -9.01 5.42 -22.16
C VAL A 91 -10.08 5.81 -23.15
N ALA A 92 -10.94 6.74 -22.76
CA ALA A 92 -11.97 7.30 -23.62
C ALA A 92 -11.35 8.21 -24.71
N PRO A 93 -12.04 8.44 -25.85
CA PRO A 93 -11.55 9.28 -26.94
C PRO A 93 -11.08 10.68 -26.51
N ASN A 94 -11.69 11.26 -25.48
CA ASN A 94 -11.37 12.57 -24.92
C ASN A 94 -10.22 12.55 -23.89
N GLY A 95 -9.54 11.42 -23.71
CA GLY A 95 -8.43 11.25 -22.76
C GLY A 95 -8.84 11.02 -21.30
N THR A 96 -10.13 10.81 -21.02
CA THR A 96 -10.56 10.36 -19.68
C THR A 96 -10.15 8.90 -19.49
N VAL A 97 -9.52 8.60 -18.37
CA VAL A 97 -9.05 7.26 -18.00
C VAL A 97 -9.98 6.69 -16.93
N TYR A 98 -10.59 5.55 -17.22
CA TYR A 98 -11.35 4.73 -16.28
C TYR A 98 -10.50 3.55 -15.86
N THR A 99 -10.47 3.24 -14.58
CA THR A 99 -9.62 2.18 -14.02
C THR A 99 -10.44 1.20 -13.20
N ASN A 100 -9.91 0.00 -13.04
CA ASN A 100 -10.47 -1.02 -12.16
C ASN A 100 -9.33 -1.73 -11.43
N SER A 101 -9.55 -2.11 -10.17
CA SER A 101 -8.62 -2.90 -9.37
C SER A 101 -9.36 -3.89 -8.49
N ILE A 102 -8.65 -4.89 -8.01
CA ILE A 102 -9.21 -5.89 -7.09
C ILE A 102 -9.61 -5.22 -5.77
N TRP A 103 -8.75 -4.34 -5.24
CA TRP A 103 -8.94 -3.71 -3.94
C TRP A 103 -8.20 -2.37 -3.85
N ASP A 104 -8.86 -1.38 -3.25
CA ASP A 104 -8.26 -0.12 -2.80
C ASP A 104 -8.79 0.19 -1.40
N GLU A 105 -7.93 0.26 -0.40
CA GLU A 105 -8.32 0.33 1.02
C GLU A 105 -9.21 1.54 1.33
N ALA A 106 -9.03 2.65 0.62
CA ALA A 106 -9.87 3.85 0.76
C ALA A 106 -11.12 3.84 -0.13
N GLY A 107 -11.39 2.76 -0.87
CA GLY A 107 -12.61 2.61 -1.68
C GLY A 107 -12.57 3.31 -3.02
N ARG A 108 -11.46 3.20 -3.74
CA ARG A 108 -11.35 3.64 -5.14
C ARG A 108 -10.98 2.47 -6.06
N GLU A 109 -11.64 1.32 -5.90
CA GLU A 109 -11.44 0.17 -6.80
C GLU A 109 -11.63 0.55 -8.27
N ALA A 110 -12.55 1.50 -8.54
CA ALA A 110 -12.74 2.06 -9.87
C ALA A 110 -12.60 3.59 -9.84
N GLY A 111 -11.48 4.08 -10.35
CA GLY A 111 -11.10 5.49 -10.41
C GLY A 111 -11.35 6.13 -11.76
N ILE A 112 -11.47 7.46 -11.78
CA ILE A 112 -11.59 8.28 -12.99
C ILE A 112 -10.51 9.35 -12.97
N TYR A 113 -9.65 9.37 -13.99
CA TYR A 113 -8.52 10.29 -14.11
C TYR A 113 -8.60 11.08 -15.41
N LYS A 114 -8.10 12.32 -15.39
CA LYS A 114 -7.97 13.14 -16.60
C LYS A 114 -6.87 14.18 -16.42
N ASP A 115 -6.06 14.39 -17.45
CA ASP A 115 -5.02 15.43 -17.52
C ASP A 115 -4.07 15.44 -16.30
N GLY A 116 -3.73 14.25 -15.78
CA GLY A 116 -2.85 14.11 -14.63
C GLY A 116 -3.53 14.38 -13.27
N ASP A 117 -4.85 14.39 -13.23
CA ASP A 117 -5.64 14.59 -12.01
C ASP A 117 -6.63 13.44 -11.75
N VAL A 118 -7.01 13.29 -10.50
CA VAL A 118 -8.10 12.40 -10.05
C VAL A 118 -9.39 13.22 -10.09
N ILE A 119 -10.31 12.87 -11.00
CA ILE A 119 -11.56 13.60 -11.19
C ILE A 119 -12.80 12.91 -10.62
N GLY A 120 -12.69 11.62 -10.21
CA GLY A 120 -13.82 10.90 -9.64
C GLY A 120 -13.50 9.45 -9.30
N LYS A 121 -14.54 8.76 -8.85
CA LYS A 121 -14.58 7.31 -8.63
C LYS A 121 -15.98 6.77 -8.92
N LEU A 122 -16.09 5.49 -9.20
CA LEU A 122 -17.40 4.84 -9.27
C LEU A 122 -17.93 4.58 -7.86
N SER A 123 -19.23 4.69 -7.69
CA SER A 123 -19.87 4.51 -6.40
C SER A 123 -19.95 3.02 -6.03
N ASP A 124 -19.91 2.74 -4.73
CA ASP A 124 -20.30 1.44 -4.17
C ASP A 124 -19.47 0.24 -4.66
N THR A 125 -18.20 0.45 -4.96
CA THR A 125 -17.28 -0.61 -5.41
C THR A 125 -16.54 -1.27 -4.25
N HIS A 126 -16.50 -0.64 -3.07
CA HIS A 126 -15.72 -1.08 -1.91
C HIS A 126 -16.53 -1.91 -0.91
N GLY A 127 -15.87 -2.86 -0.25
CA GLY A 127 -16.39 -3.65 0.87
C GLY A 127 -15.88 -5.09 0.83
N TRP A 128 -15.82 -5.75 1.99
CA TRP A 128 -15.27 -7.10 2.14
C TRP A 128 -15.90 -8.16 1.21
N ASN A 129 -17.13 -7.92 0.75
CA ASN A 129 -17.84 -8.81 -0.16
C ASN A 129 -17.87 -8.27 -1.61
N ARG A 130 -17.14 -7.20 -1.90
CA ARG A 130 -17.10 -6.53 -3.19
C ARG A 130 -15.66 -6.41 -3.61
N ILE A 131 -15.30 -7.11 -4.64
CA ILE A 131 -13.94 -7.14 -5.17
C ILE A 131 -14.01 -6.68 -6.61
N GLY A 132 -13.21 -5.69 -6.98
CA GLY A 132 -13.08 -5.24 -8.35
C GLY A 132 -12.45 -6.30 -9.24
N GLY A 133 -11.99 -5.92 -10.41
CA GLY A 133 -11.41 -6.85 -11.38
C GLY A 133 -10.47 -6.16 -12.37
N LYS A 134 -10.13 -6.90 -13.42
CA LYS A 134 -9.16 -6.43 -14.42
C LYS A 134 -9.80 -5.67 -15.58
N ALA A 135 -11.11 -5.85 -15.85
CA ALA A 135 -11.71 -5.30 -17.06
C ALA A 135 -12.55 -4.06 -16.76
N VAL A 136 -12.43 -3.06 -17.61
CA VAL A 136 -13.21 -1.83 -17.62
C VAL A 136 -13.36 -1.33 -19.05
N THR A 137 -14.53 -0.78 -19.38
CA THR A 137 -14.79 -0.09 -20.65
C THR A 137 -15.89 0.96 -20.45
N ALA A 138 -16.07 1.85 -21.43
CA ALA A 138 -17.16 2.80 -21.44
C ALA A 138 -17.66 3.06 -22.87
N ASN A 139 -18.92 3.48 -22.99
CA ASN A 139 -19.47 4.08 -24.20
C ASN A 139 -19.91 5.52 -23.93
N SER A 140 -20.70 6.11 -24.81
CA SER A 140 -21.18 7.50 -24.65
C SER A 140 -22.18 7.71 -23.51
N LYS A 141 -22.71 6.63 -22.90
CA LYS A 141 -23.73 6.70 -21.84
C LYS A 141 -23.30 6.05 -20.53
N TYR A 142 -22.55 4.95 -20.60
CA TYR A 142 -22.29 4.09 -19.45
C TYR A 142 -20.83 3.67 -19.34
N ILE A 143 -20.43 3.41 -18.11
CA ILE A 143 -19.17 2.75 -17.73
C ILE A 143 -19.50 1.34 -17.24
N TYR A 144 -18.70 0.36 -17.66
CA TYR A 144 -18.84 -1.04 -17.28
C TYR A 144 -17.55 -1.51 -16.63
N ILE A 145 -17.67 -2.15 -15.47
CA ILE A 145 -16.53 -2.76 -14.77
C ILE A 145 -16.79 -4.22 -14.46
N ALA A 146 -15.75 -5.03 -14.54
CA ALA A 146 -15.78 -6.39 -14.01
C ALA A 146 -15.68 -6.35 -12.47
N MET A 147 -16.49 -7.14 -11.79
CA MET A 147 -16.47 -7.29 -10.33
C MET A 147 -16.72 -8.73 -9.90
N ARG A 148 -16.31 -9.05 -8.67
CA ARG A 148 -16.79 -10.21 -7.91
C ARG A 148 -17.63 -9.72 -6.74
N GLN A 149 -18.82 -10.26 -6.60
CA GLN A 149 -19.70 -10.08 -5.45
C GLN A 149 -19.79 -11.39 -4.69
N ASP A 150 -19.36 -11.40 -3.43
CA ASP A 150 -19.46 -12.55 -2.54
C ASP A 150 -20.79 -12.52 -1.75
N HIS A 151 -21.14 -13.64 -1.13
CA HIS A 151 -22.31 -13.75 -0.28
C HIS A 151 -22.30 -12.70 0.86
N VAL A 152 -23.47 -12.17 1.16
CA VAL A 152 -23.72 -11.33 2.33
C VAL A 152 -24.98 -11.83 3.02
N ASN A 153 -24.94 -12.07 4.30
CA ASN A 153 -26.12 -12.51 5.07
C ASN A 153 -27.08 -11.33 5.32
N ARG A 154 -27.75 -10.89 4.24
CA ARG A 154 -28.80 -9.85 4.27
C ARG A 154 -30.02 -10.35 3.50
N LYS A 155 -31.12 -10.54 4.23
CA LYS A 155 -32.39 -11.07 3.66
C LYS A 155 -33.15 -10.04 2.82
N ASP A 156 -32.84 -8.76 2.98
CA ASP A 156 -33.55 -7.64 2.33
C ASP A 156 -32.96 -7.29 0.95
N GLN A 157 -31.88 -7.93 0.54
CA GLN A 157 -31.17 -7.61 -0.71
C GLN A 157 -30.80 -8.86 -1.47
N ASP A 158 -30.53 -8.66 -2.77
CA ASP A 158 -30.15 -9.72 -3.70
C ASP A 158 -28.64 -9.94 -3.68
N TYR A 159 -28.20 -11.10 -3.22
CA TYR A 159 -26.80 -11.52 -3.14
C TYR A 159 -26.63 -12.97 -3.60
N PRO A 160 -25.38 -13.40 -3.95
CA PRO A 160 -25.13 -14.80 -4.25
C PRO A 160 -25.47 -15.71 -3.05
N PRO A 161 -25.86 -16.96 -3.29
CA PRO A 161 -26.05 -17.95 -2.22
C PRO A 161 -24.80 -18.10 -1.36
N GLU A 162 -25.01 -18.54 -0.10
CA GLU A 162 -23.92 -18.79 0.84
C GLU A 162 -22.85 -19.74 0.24
N GLY A 163 -21.58 -19.42 0.45
CA GLY A 163 -20.44 -20.17 -0.10
C GLY A 163 -20.21 -19.98 -1.60
N THR A 164 -20.94 -19.07 -2.26
CA THR A 164 -20.79 -18.79 -3.69
C THR A 164 -20.46 -17.32 -3.96
N SER A 165 -20.04 -17.04 -5.18
CA SER A 165 -19.74 -15.69 -5.67
C SER A 165 -20.36 -15.48 -7.05
N TRP A 166 -20.72 -14.24 -7.35
CA TRP A 166 -21.04 -13.81 -8.70
C TRP A 166 -19.84 -13.09 -9.33
N TYR A 167 -19.40 -13.53 -10.48
CA TYR A 167 -18.51 -12.78 -11.35
C TYR A 167 -19.39 -12.03 -12.36
N CYS A 168 -19.38 -10.71 -12.24
CA CYS A 168 -20.38 -9.88 -12.88
C CYS A 168 -19.76 -8.69 -13.61
N VAL A 169 -20.56 -8.09 -14.50
CA VAL A 169 -20.33 -6.75 -15.02
C VAL A 169 -21.29 -5.80 -14.34
N ARG A 170 -20.78 -4.74 -13.74
CA ARG A 170 -21.58 -3.70 -13.13
C ARG A 170 -21.60 -2.46 -14.01
N ARG A 171 -22.80 -1.86 -14.18
CA ARG A 171 -23.04 -0.70 -15.05
C ARG A 171 -23.20 0.57 -14.23
N TYR A 172 -22.55 1.66 -14.69
CA TYR A 172 -22.61 3.00 -14.10
C TYR A 172 -22.93 4.03 -15.18
N ASP A 173 -23.53 5.16 -14.80
CA ASP A 173 -23.58 6.34 -15.66
C ASP A 173 -22.19 7.04 -15.71
N LEU A 174 -22.03 8.02 -16.60
CA LEU A 174 -20.75 8.72 -16.76
C LEU A 174 -20.38 9.60 -15.56
N SER A 175 -21.29 9.84 -14.62
CA SER A 175 -21.00 10.51 -13.35
C SER A 175 -20.46 9.57 -12.28
N GLY A 176 -20.42 8.27 -12.56
CA GLY A 176 -19.95 7.24 -11.64
C GLY A 176 -21.01 6.70 -10.67
N LYS A 177 -22.29 7.01 -10.89
CA LYS A 177 -23.41 6.44 -10.12
C LYS A 177 -23.88 5.13 -10.76
N SER A 178 -24.33 4.20 -9.92
CA SER A 178 -24.94 2.94 -10.38
C SER A 178 -26.07 3.20 -11.37
N ALA A 179 -26.06 2.47 -12.49
CA ALA A 179 -27.09 2.56 -13.55
C ALA A 179 -27.89 1.26 -13.63
N PRO A 180 -29.02 1.16 -12.91
CA PRO A 180 -29.84 -0.06 -12.85
C PRO A 180 -30.48 -0.40 -14.21
N PHE A 181 -30.85 -1.67 -14.40
CA PHE A 181 -31.59 -2.16 -15.57
C PHE A 181 -32.61 -3.24 -15.15
N THR A 182 -33.59 -3.53 -15.97
CA THR A 182 -34.79 -4.32 -15.63
C THR A 182 -34.47 -5.69 -15.00
N GLU A 183 -33.51 -6.42 -15.56
CA GLU A 183 -33.10 -7.75 -15.08
C GLU A 183 -31.82 -7.70 -14.24
N GLY A 184 -31.42 -6.49 -13.81
CA GLY A 184 -30.24 -6.27 -13.00
C GLY A 184 -30.33 -6.96 -11.65
N ARG A 185 -29.22 -7.53 -11.21
CA ARG A 185 -29.04 -8.19 -9.92
C ARG A 185 -28.26 -7.30 -8.96
N GLY A 186 -28.18 -7.76 -7.72
CA GLY A 186 -27.52 -7.05 -6.62
C GLY A 186 -28.42 -6.00 -5.97
N TRP A 187 -27.90 -5.39 -4.91
CA TRP A 187 -28.65 -4.44 -4.06
C TRP A 187 -29.20 -3.21 -4.81
N ASP A 188 -28.57 -2.82 -5.91
CA ASP A 188 -28.91 -1.62 -6.69
C ASP A 188 -29.37 -1.94 -8.11
N LYS A 189 -29.59 -3.20 -8.43
CA LYS A 189 -30.03 -3.69 -9.75
C LYS A 189 -29.13 -3.28 -10.92
N SER A 190 -27.83 -3.07 -10.66
CA SER A 190 -26.86 -2.65 -11.69
C SER A 190 -25.90 -3.76 -12.15
N MET A 191 -26.04 -4.99 -11.64
CA MET A 191 -25.15 -6.11 -11.94
C MET A 191 -25.75 -7.08 -12.96
N LEU A 192 -24.93 -7.43 -13.97
CA LEU A 192 -25.15 -8.53 -14.90
C LEU A 192 -24.26 -9.70 -14.45
N ILE A 193 -24.85 -10.82 -14.03
CA ILE A 193 -24.10 -12.02 -13.68
C ILE A 193 -23.63 -12.71 -14.97
N VAL A 194 -22.32 -12.89 -15.11
CA VAL A 194 -21.70 -13.58 -16.25
C VAL A 194 -21.36 -15.02 -15.89
N SER A 195 -20.81 -15.24 -14.72
CA SER A 195 -20.35 -16.54 -14.24
C SER A 195 -20.43 -16.62 -12.72
N ASN A 196 -20.47 -17.82 -12.18
CA ASN A 196 -20.25 -18.13 -10.76
C ASN A 196 -18.96 -18.92 -10.52
N GLN A 197 -18.08 -19.01 -11.52
CA GLN A 197 -16.86 -19.83 -11.47
C GLN A 197 -15.57 -19.04 -11.61
N SER A 198 -15.50 -18.04 -12.50
CA SER A 198 -14.28 -17.28 -12.70
C SER A 198 -14.52 -15.86 -13.22
N ALA A 199 -13.47 -15.03 -13.13
CA ALA A 199 -13.51 -13.62 -13.43
C ALA A 199 -13.86 -13.29 -14.89
N VAL A 200 -14.51 -12.14 -15.09
CA VAL A 200 -14.61 -11.46 -16.38
C VAL A 200 -13.26 -10.82 -16.71
N THR A 201 -12.64 -11.22 -17.82
CA THR A 201 -11.26 -10.88 -18.14
C THR A 201 -11.11 -9.78 -19.18
N GLY A 202 -12.17 -9.47 -19.93
CA GLY A 202 -12.16 -8.42 -20.94
C GLY A 202 -13.53 -7.80 -21.15
N LEU A 203 -13.55 -6.50 -21.43
CA LEU A 203 -14.75 -5.72 -21.76
C LEU A 203 -14.45 -4.77 -22.94
N ALA A 204 -15.37 -4.66 -23.88
CA ALA A 204 -15.33 -3.66 -24.93
C ALA A 204 -16.74 -3.26 -25.36
N THR A 205 -16.92 -2.04 -25.88
CA THR A 205 -18.23 -1.55 -26.35
C THR A 205 -18.19 -1.08 -27.81
N ARG A 206 -19.26 -1.34 -28.56
CA ARG A 206 -19.47 -0.83 -29.90
C ARG A 206 -20.95 -0.49 -30.12
N GLY A 207 -21.26 0.78 -30.27
CA GLY A 207 -22.66 1.20 -30.38
C GLY A 207 -23.49 0.71 -29.17
N ASN A 208 -24.50 -0.10 -29.43
CA ASN A 208 -25.36 -0.69 -28.41
C ASN A 208 -24.93 -2.11 -28.00
N GLU A 209 -23.72 -2.52 -28.29
CA GLU A 209 -23.19 -3.84 -27.95
C GLU A 209 -22.09 -3.74 -26.88
N LEU A 210 -22.16 -4.59 -25.89
CA LEU A 210 -21.14 -4.83 -24.86
C LEU A 210 -20.59 -6.25 -25.04
N TYR A 211 -19.31 -6.35 -25.36
CA TYR A 211 -18.56 -7.60 -25.49
C TYR A 211 -17.92 -7.94 -24.14
N VAL A 212 -18.09 -9.18 -23.70
CA VAL A 212 -17.66 -9.67 -22.39
C VAL A 212 -16.88 -10.97 -22.55
N SER A 213 -15.63 -11.02 -22.12
CA SER A 213 -14.83 -12.24 -22.03
C SER A 213 -15.25 -13.07 -20.83
N ASP A 214 -15.92 -14.19 -21.08
CA ASP A 214 -16.26 -15.24 -20.12
C ASP A 214 -15.19 -16.32 -20.18
N ALA A 215 -14.13 -16.18 -19.38
CA ALA A 215 -13.00 -17.11 -19.34
C ALA A 215 -13.40 -18.50 -18.85
N ALA A 216 -14.36 -18.60 -17.93
CA ALA A 216 -14.86 -19.88 -17.42
C ALA A 216 -15.50 -20.74 -18.52
N ALA A 217 -16.27 -20.10 -19.40
CA ALA A 217 -16.99 -20.79 -20.47
C ALA A 217 -16.20 -20.84 -21.79
N ASN A 218 -14.98 -20.29 -21.86
CA ASN A 218 -14.20 -20.15 -23.10
C ASN A 218 -15.02 -19.52 -24.23
N ARG A 219 -15.65 -18.37 -23.94
CA ARG A 219 -16.49 -17.67 -24.94
C ARG A 219 -16.49 -16.16 -24.76
N LEU A 220 -16.83 -15.47 -25.82
CA LEU A 220 -17.30 -14.10 -25.78
C LEU A 220 -18.82 -14.09 -25.74
N ARG A 221 -19.39 -13.30 -24.83
CA ARG A 221 -20.83 -12.97 -24.79
C ARG A 221 -21.03 -11.53 -25.23
N VAL A 222 -22.10 -11.29 -25.95
CA VAL A 222 -22.47 -9.96 -26.44
C VAL A 222 -23.81 -9.58 -25.88
N TYR A 223 -23.86 -8.45 -25.19
CA TYR A 223 -25.07 -7.93 -24.57
C TYR A 223 -25.48 -6.60 -25.15
N ASN A 224 -26.78 -6.32 -25.15
CA ASN A 224 -27.29 -4.99 -25.48
C ASN A 224 -26.97 -4.02 -24.35
N THR A 225 -26.39 -2.87 -24.60
CA THR A 225 -25.94 -1.90 -23.58
C THR A 225 -27.04 -1.25 -22.78
N GLU A 226 -28.27 -1.15 -23.34
CA GLU A 226 -29.43 -0.55 -22.67
C GLU A 226 -30.17 -1.59 -21.79
N THR A 227 -30.50 -2.73 -22.38
CA THR A 227 -31.29 -3.77 -21.70
C THR A 227 -30.46 -4.74 -20.90
N MET A 228 -29.15 -4.84 -21.17
CA MET A 228 -28.21 -5.83 -20.64
C MET A 228 -28.63 -7.29 -20.92
N LYS A 229 -29.46 -7.54 -21.94
CA LYS A 229 -29.81 -8.88 -22.42
C LYS A 229 -28.76 -9.40 -23.36
N GLU A 230 -28.45 -10.71 -23.27
CA GLU A 230 -27.54 -11.37 -24.20
C GLU A 230 -28.17 -11.39 -25.60
N ILE A 231 -27.40 -10.95 -26.59
CA ILE A 231 -27.81 -10.94 -28.00
C ILE A 231 -27.29 -12.22 -28.66
N ARG A 232 -26.04 -12.57 -28.42
CA ARG A 232 -25.34 -13.72 -28.97
C ARG A 232 -24.11 -14.07 -28.17
N SER A 233 -23.55 -15.24 -28.41
CA SER A 233 -22.24 -15.63 -27.90
C SER A 233 -21.52 -16.55 -28.89
N PHE A 234 -20.20 -16.61 -28.83
CA PHE A 234 -19.36 -17.47 -29.65
C PHE A 234 -18.10 -17.92 -28.92
N SER A 235 -17.52 -19.04 -29.34
CA SER A 235 -16.38 -19.66 -28.67
C SER A 235 -15.09 -18.88 -28.98
N VAL A 236 -14.33 -18.60 -27.91
CA VAL A 236 -12.95 -18.08 -27.94
C VAL A 236 -12.19 -18.77 -26.82
N ALA A 237 -11.09 -19.43 -27.11
CA ALA A 237 -10.31 -20.12 -26.12
C ALA A 237 -9.59 -19.13 -25.19
N SER A 238 -9.67 -19.33 -23.88
CA SER A 238 -9.02 -18.51 -22.84
C SER A 238 -9.07 -16.99 -23.12
N PRO A 239 -10.29 -16.40 -23.31
CA PRO A 239 -10.40 -15.01 -23.73
C PRO A 239 -9.98 -14.07 -22.60
N GLY A 240 -9.07 -13.14 -22.91
CA GLY A 240 -8.59 -12.06 -22.06
C GLY A 240 -9.12 -10.69 -22.49
N GLY A 241 -8.24 -9.68 -22.52
CA GLY A 241 -8.55 -8.32 -22.94
C GLY A 241 -9.07 -8.21 -24.36
N ILE A 242 -9.98 -7.25 -24.61
CA ILE A 242 -10.65 -7.02 -25.90
C ILE A 242 -10.47 -5.57 -26.32
N THR A 243 -10.24 -5.35 -27.60
CA THR A 243 -10.36 -4.02 -28.24
C THR A 243 -10.98 -4.15 -29.63
N LEU A 244 -11.51 -3.04 -30.17
CA LEU A 244 -12.15 -3.06 -31.48
C LEU A 244 -11.38 -2.19 -32.51
N ASP A 245 -11.30 -2.67 -33.74
CA ASP A 245 -10.81 -1.86 -34.84
C ASP A 245 -11.91 -0.91 -35.41
N LYS A 246 -11.57 -0.08 -36.37
CA LYS A 246 -12.50 0.87 -36.98
C LYS A 246 -13.65 0.19 -37.73
N GLN A 247 -13.46 -1.02 -38.23
CA GLN A 247 -14.47 -1.84 -38.89
C GLN A 247 -15.40 -2.49 -37.85
N GLY A 248 -15.00 -2.46 -36.57
CA GLY A 248 -15.71 -3.05 -35.46
C GLY A 248 -15.37 -4.53 -35.25
N ASN A 249 -14.33 -5.04 -35.88
CA ASN A 249 -13.81 -6.36 -35.57
C ASN A 249 -13.07 -6.34 -34.26
N LEU A 250 -12.98 -7.51 -33.64
CA LEU A 250 -12.48 -7.71 -32.29
C LEU A 250 -11.05 -8.24 -32.32
N TRP A 251 -10.16 -7.53 -31.70
CA TRP A 251 -8.84 -8.04 -31.30
C TRP A 251 -8.91 -8.53 -29.86
N ILE A 252 -8.56 -9.79 -29.63
CA ILE A 252 -8.77 -10.49 -28.36
C ILE A 252 -7.45 -11.13 -27.92
N ILE A 253 -7.03 -10.88 -26.70
CA ILE A 253 -5.97 -11.69 -26.08
C ILE A 253 -6.52 -13.08 -25.82
N GLN A 254 -5.81 -14.10 -26.30
CA GLN A 254 -5.94 -15.47 -25.80
C GLN A 254 -4.82 -15.71 -24.81
N ASP A 255 -5.17 -15.86 -23.54
CA ASP A 255 -4.21 -16.07 -22.48
C ASP A 255 -3.53 -17.44 -22.61
N LYS A 256 -2.31 -17.53 -22.10
CA LYS A 256 -1.57 -18.80 -22.01
C LYS A 256 -2.42 -19.86 -21.30
N ASN A 257 -2.50 -21.05 -21.91
CA ASN A 257 -3.23 -22.16 -21.33
C ASN A 257 -2.44 -23.46 -21.49
N GLY A 258 -1.90 -23.97 -20.38
CA GLY A 258 -1.00 -25.12 -20.39
C GLY A 258 0.24 -24.89 -21.27
N SER A 259 0.41 -25.71 -22.30
CA SER A 259 1.49 -25.60 -23.28
C SER A 259 1.21 -24.58 -24.41
N ASN A 260 -0.03 -24.10 -24.54
CA ASN A 260 -0.38 -23.13 -25.58
C ASN A 260 0.10 -21.73 -25.17
N PRO A 261 0.98 -21.07 -25.96
CA PRO A 261 1.43 -19.72 -25.66
C PRO A 261 0.28 -18.71 -25.81
N ALA A 262 0.42 -17.57 -25.17
CA ALA A 262 -0.49 -16.46 -25.38
C ALA A 262 -0.38 -15.95 -26.82
N LYS A 263 -1.50 -15.48 -27.38
CA LYS A 263 -1.55 -14.82 -28.69
C LYS A 263 -2.69 -13.80 -28.77
N ILE A 264 -2.71 -12.97 -29.79
CA ILE A 264 -3.83 -12.08 -30.07
C ILE A 264 -4.49 -12.55 -31.38
N VAL A 265 -5.80 -12.75 -31.31
CA VAL A 265 -6.64 -13.24 -32.42
C VAL A 265 -7.62 -12.19 -32.85
N HIS A 266 -8.08 -12.31 -34.11
CA HIS A 266 -8.99 -11.38 -34.73
C HIS A 266 -10.31 -12.06 -35.10
N TYR A 267 -11.44 -11.43 -34.74
CA TYR A 267 -12.78 -11.95 -34.95
C TYR A 267 -13.69 -10.88 -35.57
N SER A 268 -14.64 -11.30 -36.41
CA SER A 268 -15.74 -10.41 -36.78
C SER A 268 -16.68 -10.19 -35.58
N PRO A 269 -17.54 -9.15 -35.64
CA PRO A 269 -18.53 -8.92 -34.58
C PRO A 269 -19.51 -10.07 -34.39
N GLU A 270 -19.74 -10.88 -35.46
CA GLU A 270 -20.64 -12.04 -35.46
C GLU A 270 -19.97 -13.31 -34.93
N GLY A 271 -18.65 -13.25 -34.61
CA GLY A 271 -17.92 -14.36 -34.00
C GLY A 271 -17.19 -15.27 -34.99
N LYS A 272 -17.02 -14.83 -36.26
CA LYS A 272 -16.16 -15.56 -37.22
C LYS A 272 -14.70 -15.19 -36.99
N GLN A 273 -13.85 -16.18 -36.74
CA GLN A 273 -12.41 -15.94 -36.66
C GLN A 273 -11.85 -15.52 -38.01
N LEU A 274 -11.09 -14.46 -38.04
CA LEU A 274 -10.40 -13.91 -39.19
C LEU A 274 -8.96 -14.47 -39.24
N SER A 275 -8.29 -14.26 -40.39
CA SER A 275 -6.97 -14.86 -40.62
C SER A 275 -5.80 -14.15 -39.94
N GLN A 276 -6.03 -12.94 -39.40
CA GLN A 276 -4.97 -12.18 -38.75
C GLN A 276 -4.79 -12.63 -37.29
N GLU A 277 -3.56 -12.89 -36.91
CA GLU A 277 -3.19 -13.15 -35.53
C GLU A 277 -1.78 -12.61 -35.24
N ILE A 278 -1.45 -12.43 -33.93
CA ILE A 278 -0.13 -12.04 -33.46
C ILE A 278 0.32 -13.10 -32.48
N THR A 279 1.42 -13.78 -32.77
CA THR A 279 1.94 -14.92 -31.99
C THR A 279 3.30 -14.64 -31.35
N ASN A 280 4.06 -13.63 -31.84
CA ASN A 280 5.39 -13.32 -31.29
C ASN A 280 5.27 -12.38 -30.07
N ILE A 281 4.52 -12.82 -29.06
CA ILE A 281 4.32 -12.16 -27.78
C ILE A 281 4.47 -13.19 -26.66
N VAL A 282 4.89 -12.75 -25.47
CA VAL A 282 5.14 -13.66 -24.35
C VAL A 282 4.05 -13.56 -23.29
N GLU A 283 3.78 -12.36 -22.80
CA GLU A 283 2.83 -12.12 -21.72
C GLU A 283 2.06 -10.82 -21.96
N PRO A 284 1.11 -10.82 -22.94
CA PRO A 284 0.28 -9.65 -23.19
C PRO A 284 -0.69 -9.42 -22.03
N SER A 285 -0.63 -8.27 -21.38
CA SER A 285 -1.50 -7.93 -20.25
C SER A 285 -2.68 -7.03 -20.66
N ALA A 286 -2.52 -6.19 -21.68
CA ALA A 286 -3.57 -5.32 -22.20
C ALA A 286 -3.36 -4.98 -23.67
N ILE A 287 -4.46 -4.63 -24.37
CA ILE A 287 -4.44 -4.20 -25.77
C ILE A 287 -5.35 -3.00 -26.00
N ALA A 288 -5.00 -2.14 -26.96
CA ALA A 288 -5.83 -1.03 -27.39
C ALA A 288 -5.59 -0.70 -28.87
N VAL A 289 -6.67 -0.47 -29.62
CA VAL A 289 -6.57 0.05 -31.00
C VAL A 289 -6.38 1.55 -30.95
N ALA A 290 -5.33 2.03 -31.60
CA ALA A 290 -4.94 3.42 -31.71
C ALA A 290 -5.26 3.99 -33.13
N PRO A 291 -5.26 5.34 -33.28
CA PRO A 291 -5.39 5.97 -34.58
C PRO A 291 -4.45 5.38 -35.65
N GLN A 292 -4.85 5.46 -36.94
CA GLN A 292 -4.10 4.94 -38.10
C GLN A 292 -3.98 3.41 -38.15
N ASP A 293 -4.99 2.69 -37.60
CA ASP A 293 -5.06 1.22 -37.59
C ASP A 293 -3.83 0.58 -36.91
N ARG A 294 -3.42 1.15 -35.77
CA ARG A 294 -2.36 0.61 -34.94
C ARG A 294 -2.95 -0.15 -33.77
N LEU A 295 -2.36 -1.28 -33.41
CA LEU A 295 -2.67 -2.02 -32.20
C LEU A 295 -1.51 -1.85 -31.21
N LEU A 296 -1.82 -1.39 -30.03
CA LEU A 296 -0.91 -1.28 -28.88
C LEU A 296 -1.08 -2.52 -28.01
N ILE A 297 0.04 -3.14 -27.63
CA ILE A 297 0.07 -4.33 -26.76
C ILE A 297 0.99 -4.05 -25.59
N ALA A 298 0.46 -4.06 -24.38
CA ALA A 298 1.28 -4.05 -23.17
C ALA A 298 1.89 -5.46 -22.99
N GLU A 299 3.20 -5.56 -23.14
CA GLU A 299 3.96 -6.82 -23.02
C GLU A 299 4.63 -6.86 -21.65
N ASN A 300 4.08 -7.66 -20.73
CA ASN A 300 4.54 -7.79 -19.35
C ASN A 300 5.58 -8.89 -19.15
N GLY A 301 5.99 -9.60 -20.19
CA GLY A 301 7.11 -10.53 -20.17
C GLY A 301 8.47 -9.82 -20.09
N PRO A 302 9.59 -10.49 -20.39
CA PRO A 302 10.92 -9.90 -20.24
C PRO A 302 11.20 -8.62 -21.02
N ARG A 303 10.39 -8.32 -22.05
CA ARG A 303 10.52 -7.09 -22.84
C ARG A 303 10.10 -5.83 -22.09
N GLN A 304 9.06 -5.91 -21.26
CA GLN A 304 8.49 -4.78 -20.48
C GLN A 304 8.30 -3.53 -21.34
N GLN A 305 7.57 -3.67 -22.46
CA GLN A 305 7.35 -2.61 -23.45
C GLN A 305 5.89 -2.58 -23.89
N VAL A 306 5.45 -1.45 -24.48
CA VAL A 306 4.28 -1.44 -25.33
C VAL A 306 4.73 -1.70 -26.77
N LEU A 307 4.28 -2.80 -27.35
CA LEU A 307 4.52 -3.15 -28.76
C LEU A 307 3.48 -2.44 -29.63
N ILE A 308 3.89 -1.92 -30.77
CA ILE A 308 3.03 -1.19 -31.70
C ILE A 308 2.99 -1.94 -33.03
N TYR A 309 1.80 -2.43 -33.41
CA TYR A 309 1.56 -3.14 -34.64
C TYR A 309 0.70 -2.33 -35.60
N GLN A 310 1.02 -2.35 -36.90
CA GLN A 310 0.12 -1.95 -37.98
C GLN A 310 -0.80 -3.12 -38.30
N ILE A 311 -2.14 -2.92 -38.25
CA ILE A 311 -3.13 -4.00 -38.42
C ILE A 311 -4.00 -3.85 -39.67
N LYS A 312 -3.65 -2.97 -40.60
CA LYS A 312 -4.43 -2.72 -41.84
C LYS A 312 -4.54 -3.94 -42.73
N LYS A 313 -3.50 -4.77 -42.77
CA LYS A 313 -3.36 -6.03 -43.48
C LYS A 313 -2.94 -7.10 -42.49
N GLN A 314 -2.02 -7.99 -42.88
CA GLN A 314 -1.37 -8.85 -41.85
C GLN A 314 -0.65 -7.98 -40.82
N PRO A 315 -0.78 -8.31 -39.53
CA PRO A 315 -0.16 -7.52 -38.45
C PRO A 315 1.36 -7.50 -38.59
N VAL A 316 1.94 -6.29 -38.56
CA VAL A 316 3.39 -6.08 -38.61
C VAL A 316 3.79 -5.16 -37.48
N GLN A 317 4.75 -5.55 -36.68
CA GLN A 317 5.32 -4.69 -35.63
C GLN A 317 6.07 -3.53 -36.29
N ILE A 318 5.66 -2.30 -36.00
CA ILE A 318 6.22 -1.08 -36.57
C ILE A 318 6.98 -0.24 -35.54
N GLY A 319 6.92 -0.56 -34.27
CA GLY A 319 7.62 0.17 -33.22
C GLY A 319 7.33 -0.36 -31.83
N THR A 320 7.89 0.35 -30.86
CA THR A 320 7.68 0.10 -29.43
C THR A 320 7.65 1.41 -28.66
N LEU A 321 6.99 1.43 -27.50
CA LEU A 321 7.15 2.47 -26.49
C LEU A 321 7.79 1.84 -25.24
N GLY A 322 8.83 2.49 -24.74
CA GLY A 322 9.61 2.02 -23.63
C GLY A 322 10.93 1.36 -24.03
N SER A 323 11.86 1.28 -23.08
CA SER A 323 13.15 0.59 -23.27
C SER A 323 12.96 -0.91 -23.30
N GLN A 324 13.63 -1.63 -24.21
CA GLN A 324 13.62 -3.08 -24.21
C GLN A 324 14.23 -3.62 -22.90
N GLY A 325 13.52 -4.50 -22.21
CA GLY A 325 13.83 -4.93 -20.86
C GLY A 325 13.30 -3.99 -19.77
N GLY A 326 12.62 -2.89 -20.15
CA GLY A 326 11.96 -1.97 -19.23
C GLY A 326 12.85 -1.48 -18.11
N ILE A 327 12.38 -1.61 -16.85
CA ILE A 327 13.10 -1.19 -15.65
C ILE A 327 14.45 -1.91 -15.46
N PHE A 328 14.65 -3.05 -16.12
CA PHE A 328 15.88 -3.85 -16.02
C PHE A 328 16.93 -3.46 -17.07
N ALA A 329 16.60 -2.60 -18.04
CA ALA A 329 17.54 -2.13 -19.06
C ALA A 329 18.60 -1.21 -18.47
N GLY A 330 19.87 -1.33 -18.93
CA GLY A 330 21.00 -0.53 -18.41
C GLY A 330 21.21 -0.77 -16.92
N VAL A 331 21.21 0.29 -16.09
CA VAL A 331 21.24 0.10 -14.64
C VAL A 331 19.89 -0.47 -14.20
N ALA A 332 19.88 -1.77 -13.88
CA ALA A 332 18.65 -2.49 -13.50
C ALA A 332 18.00 -1.85 -12.27
N GLY A 333 16.68 -1.72 -12.30
CA GLY A 333 15.89 -1.11 -11.23
C GLY A 333 15.86 0.42 -11.23
N GLU A 334 16.72 1.12 -11.96
CA GLU A 334 16.72 2.59 -12.02
C GLU A 334 15.46 3.11 -12.73
N VAL A 335 14.65 3.93 -12.05
CA VAL A 335 13.42 4.51 -12.58
C VAL A 335 13.74 5.63 -13.56
N LYS A 336 13.19 5.52 -14.79
CA LYS A 336 13.21 6.56 -15.85
C LYS A 336 11.85 6.56 -16.57
N ASP A 337 11.56 7.66 -17.26
CA ASP A 337 10.26 7.86 -17.91
C ASP A 337 9.89 6.76 -18.91
N VAL A 338 10.86 6.22 -19.63
CA VAL A 338 10.67 5.18 -20.64
C VAL A 338 11.00 3.76 -20.16
N LYS A 339 11.31 3.56 -18.89
CA LYS A 339 11.50 2.24 -18.27
C LYS A 339 10.20 1.80 -17.62
N LEU A 340 9.49 0.89 -18.28
CA LEU A 340 8.22 0.32 -17.83
C LEU A 340 8.48 -0.95 -17.01
N TYR A 341 7.52 -1.35 -16.15
CA TYR A 341 7.65 -2.54 -15.32
C TYR A 341 6.33 -3.00 -14.72
N GLY A 342 6.01 -4.29 -14.87
CA GLY A 342 4.76 -4.85 -14.37
C GLY A 342 3.54 -4.20 -15.04
N LEU A 343 3.51 -4.20 -16.38
CA LEU A 343 2.45 -3.56 -17.15
C LEU A 343 1.10 -4.26 -16.96
N THR A 344 0.06 -3.49 -16.66
CA THR A 344 -1.32 -3.99 -16.50
C THR A 344 -2.33 -3.28 -17.41
N GLY A 345 -1.98 -2.16 -18.03
CA GLY A 345 -2.89 -1.41 -18.87
C GLY A 345 -2.20 -0.64 -19.99
N VAL A 346 -2.88 -0.56 -21.14
CA VAL A 346 -2.54 0.33 -22.26
C VAL A 346 -3.82 0.93 -22.86
N GLY A 347 -3.76 2.19 -23.27
CA GLY A 347 -4.87 2.88 -23.92
C GLY A 347 -4.39 4.05 -24.75
N THR A 348 -5.31 4.67 -25.49
CA THR A 348 -5.00 5.82 -26.36
C THR A 348 -6.19 6.77 -26.45
N ASP A 349 -5.92 8.07 -26.64
CA ASP A 349 -6.91 9.07 -26.97
C ASP A 349 -6.95 9.35 -28.50
N THR A 350 -7.88 10.22 -28.95
CA THR A 350 -8.01 10.59 -30.37
C THR A 350 -6.80 11.32 -30.94
N ALA A 351 -6.00 11.98 -30.10
CA ALA A 351 -4.75 12.63 -30.49
C ALA A 351 -3.60 11.62 -30.68
N GLY A 352 -3.83 10.33 -30.38
CA GLY A 352 -2.84 9.27 -30.47
C GLY A 352 -1.83 9.27 -29.30
N ASN A 353 -2.11 9.99 -28.22
CA ASN A 353 -1.33 9.85 -26.99
C ASN A 353 -1.50 8.44 -26.42
N ILE A 354 -0.44 7.91 -25.82
CA ILE A 354 -0.42 6.55 -25.28
C ILE A 354 -0.42 6.63 -23.75
N TYR A 355 -1.34 5.91 -23.12
CA TYR A 355 -1.47 5.77 -21.68
C TYR A 355 -1.02 4.38 -21.29
N VAL A 356 -0.20 4.29 -20.25
CA VAL A 356 0.36 3.02 -19.76
C VAL A 356 0.20 2.98 -18.26
N ASN A 357 -0.31 1.88 -17.73
CA ASN A 357 -0.27 1.60 -16.32
C ASN A 357 0.69 0.46 -16.01
N SER A 358 1.43 0.63 -14.94
CA SER A 358 2.34 -0.36 -14.36
C SER A 358 2.05 -0.51 -12.87
N ASN A 359 1.97 -1.75 -12.37
CA ASN A 359 1.77 -2.03 -10.95
C ASN A 359 3.04 -2.55 -10.27
N GLY A 360 4.15 -2.65 -11.01
CA GLY A 360 5.28 -3.45 -10.59
C GLY A 360 4.94 -4.95 -10.54
N PHE A 361 5.76 -5.71 -9.85
CA PHE A 361 5.53 -7.14 -9.64
C PHE A 361 5.09 -7.36 -8.19
N ASN A 362 4.15 -8.27 -7.99
CA ASN A 362 3.53 -8.55 -6.70
C ASN A 362 2.93 -7.32 -6.00
N ASN A 363 2.17 -6.53 -6.76
CA ASN A 363 1.36 -5.43 -6.22
C ASN A 363 2.15 -4.36 -5.45
N SER A 364 3.17 -3.78 -6.06
CA SER A 364 3.94 -2.70 -5.43
C SER A 364 3.23 -1.33 -5.44
N GLY A 365 2.28 -1.15 -6.33
CA GLY A 365 1.52 0.10 -6.44
C GLY A 365 1.18 0.46 -7.86
N THR A 366 0.66 1.66 -8.08
CA THR A 366 0.29 2.21 -9.39
C THR A 366 1.34 3.19 -9.88
N ASP A 367 1.74 3.06 -11.14
CA ASP A 367 2.51 4.04 -11.91
C ASP A 367 1.79 4.25 -13.26
N LEU A 368 0.88 5.24 -13.30
CA LEU A 368 0.07 5.58 -14.46
C LEU A 368 0.74 6.73 -15.22
N ARG A 369 1.08 6.51 -16.49
CA ARG A 369 1.80 7.47 -17.35
C ARG A 369 1.03 7.78 -18.62
N LYS A 370 1.06 9.05 -19.04
CA LYS A 370 0.65 9.48 -20.37
C LYS A 370 1.86 9.92 -21.17
N PHE A 371 1.98 9.39 -22.38
CA PHE A 371 2.98 9.78 -23.36
C PHE A 371 2.32 10.44 -24.57
N SER A 372 3.02 11.38 -25.20
CA SER A 372 2.63 11.86 -26.53
C SER A 372 2.72 10.72 -27.56
N SER A 373 2.14 10.91 -28.74
CA SER A 373 2.28 9.98 -29.86
C SER A 373 3.75 9.77 -30.32
N SER A 374 4.64 10.68 -29.95
CA SER A 374 6.10 10.58 -30.18
C SER A 374 6.87 9.95 -29.04
N GLY A 375 6.21 9.49 -27.96
CA GLY A 375 6.83 8.82 -26.81
C GLY A 375 7.39 9.74 -25.73
N LYS A 376 7.10 11.07 -25.76
CA LYS A 376 7.49 11.99 -24.68
C LYS A 376 6.51 11.86 -23.51
N LEU A 377 7.00 11.69 -22.28
CA LEU A 377 6.17 11.72 -21.08
C LEU A 377 5.50 13.08 -20.92
N LEU A 378 4.18 13.08 -20.75
CA LEU A 378 3.36 14.27 -20.54
C LEU A 378 3.00 14.45 -19.05
N TRP A 379 2.59 13.36 -18.39
CA TRP A 379 2.35 13.33 -16.95
C TRP A 379 2.48 11.91 -16.39
N LYS A 380 2.64 11.83 -15.09
CA LYS A 380 2.73 10.59 -14.31
C LYS A 380 2.01 10.73 -13.00
N LEU A 381 1.26 9.69 -12.62
CA LEU A 381 0.61 9.55 -11.31
C LEU A 381 1.13 8.29 -10.62
N MET A 382 1.37 8.37 -9.33
CA MET A 382 1.89 7.27 -8.53
C MET A 382 1.10 7.10 -7.23
N GLY A 383 0.87 5.85 -6.83
CA GLY A 383 0.32 5.44 -5.54
C GLY A 383 0.91 4.11 -5.09
N LEU A 384 1.53 4.06 -3.92
CA LEU A 384 2.04 2.81 -3.31
C LEU A 384 0.89 1.88 -2.91
N LYS A 385 1.17 0.59 -2.70
CA LYS A 385 0.20 -0.37 -2.18
C LYS A 385 0.75 -1.08 -0.95
N PHE A 386 -0.02 -1.00 0.16
CA PHE A 386 0.28 -1.69 1.42
C PHE A 386 1.74 -1.55 1.83
N VAL A 387 2.19 -0.30 1.92
CA VAL A 387 3.51 0.04 2.43
C VAL A 387 3.34 0.56 3.84
N ASP A 388 3.72 -0.25 4.80
CA ASP A 388 3.44 0.02 6.20
C ASP A 388 4.47 0.93 6.84
N ASN A 389 5.68 0.99 6.27
CA ASN A 389 6.66 1.99 6.65
C ASN A 389 7.69 2.26 5.54
N ALA A 390 8.48 3.29 5.75
CA ALA A 390 9.75 3.51 5.06
C ALA A 390 10.85 3.65 6.10
N ASP A 391 12.04 3.13 5.83
CA ASP A 391 13.20 3.35 6.69
C ASP A 391 14.33 4.01 5.90
N ALA A 392 15.10 4.84 6.58
CA ALA A 392 16.18 5.60 5.99
C ALA A 392 17.52 4.89 6.13
N ASP A 393 18.34 4.95 5.10
CA ASP A 393 19.73 4.56 5.20
C ASP A 393 20.47 5.51 6.19
N PRO A 394 20.91 5.01 7.35
CA PRO A 394 21.47 5.86 8.41
C PRO A 394 22.72 6.65 7.99
N LYS A 395 23.45 6.17 6.97
CA LYS A 395 24.65 6.84 6.45
C LYS A 395 24.34 8.04 5.57
N THR A 396 23.09 8.23 5.15
CA THR A 396 22.72 9.26 4.16
C THR A 396 21.93 10.43 4.78
N ASP A 397 21.91 10.54 6.10
CA ASP A 397 21.19 11.58 6.85
C ASP A 397 19.70 11.70 6.43
N GLY A 398 19.09 10.56 6.12
CA GLY A 398 17.68 10.51 5.71
C GLY A 398 17.42 10.80 4.23
N VAL A 399 18.47 10.95 3.40
CA VAL A 399 18.29 11.22 1.96
C VAL A 399 17.82 9.97 1.20
N ASN A 400 18.38 8.80 1.49
CA ASN A 400 17.92 7.54 0.88
C ASN A 400 16.89 6.86 1.78
N LEU A 401 15.68 6.68 1.27
CA LEU A 401 14.63 5.90 1.92
C LEU A 401 14.38 4.63 1.13
N PHE A 402 14.03 3.58 1.86
CA PHE A 402 13.62 2.30 1.30
C PHE A 402 12.26 1.90 1.87
N THR A 403 11.45 1.33 1.02
CA THR A 403 10.25 0.57 1.34
C THR A 403 10.47 -0.90 0.94
N LYS A 404 9.43 -1.72 0.96
CA LYS A 404 9.57 -3.14 0.60
C LYS A 404 10.13 -3.39 -0.80
N GLN A 405 9.84 -2.53 -1.77
CA GLN A 405 10.27 -2.70 -3.17
C GLN A 405 10.82 -1.43 -3.81
N GLU A 406 10.71 -0.27 -3.16
CA GLU A 406 11.06 1.02 -3.72
C GLU A 406 12.22 1.68 -2.98
N GLN A 407 12.98 2.50 -3.71
CA GLN A 407 13.94 3.45 -3.16
C GLN A 407 13.55 4.86 -3.56
N PHE A 408 13.52 5.76 -2.58
CA PHE A 408 13.27 7.19 -2.78
C PHE A 408 14.49 8.02 -2.41
N LEU A 409 14.68 9.14 -3.13
CA LEU A 409 15.59 10.20 -2.73
C LEU A 409 14.79 11.37 -2.17
N MET A 410 15.20 11.85 -0.99
CA MET A 410 14.56 12.94 -0.29
C MET A 410 15.33 14.26 -0.46
N ASP A 411 14.55 15.33 -0.68
CA ASP A 411 15.01 16.71 -0.65
C ASP A 411 14.11 17.50 0.31
N TYR A 412 14.54 17.57 1.56
CA TYR A 412 13.76 18.22 2.63
C TYR A 412 13.67 19.75 2.51
N GLY A 413 14.33 20.36 1.53
CA GLY A 413 14.21 21.78 1.20
C GLY A 413 12.96 22.12 0.38
N LYS A 414 12.32 21.12 -0.23
CA LYS A 414 11.10 21.29 -1.01
C LYS A 414 9.85 21.32 -0.14
N SER A 415 8.74 21.79 -0.72
CA SER A 415 7.43 21.80 -0.08
C SER A 415 6.91 20.39 0.20
N ALA A 416 5.96 20.27 1.12
CA ALA A 416 5.32 19.01 1.48
C ALA A 416 4.78 18.27 0.25
N GLY A 417 4.99 16.97 0.20
CA GLY A 417 4.62 16.11 -0.94
C GLY A 417 5.52 16.22 -2.17
N GLN A 418 6.38 17.24 -2.25
CA GLN A 418 7.38 17.42 -3.33
C GLN A 418 8.80 17.02 -2.90
N GLN A 419 8.96 16.53 -1.68
CA GLN A 419 10.24 16.24 -1.06
C GLN A 419 10.86 14.92 -1.52
N TRP A 420 10.18 14.13 -2.31
CA TRP A 420 10.63 12.81 -2.72
C TRP A 420 10.76 12.66 -4.23
N THR A 421 11.69 11.81 -4.63
CA THR A 421 11.84 11.34 -6.00
C THR A 421 11.91 9.82 -5.99
N TYR A 422 11.06 9.15 -6.75
CA TYR A 422 11.11 7.70 -6.93
C TYR A 422 12.36 7.33 -7.73
N LYS A 423 13.34 6.71 -7.08
CA LYS A 423 14.68 6.47 -7.62
C LYS A 423 14.85 5.10 -8.22
N ALA A 424 14.35 4.08 -7.51
CA ALA A 424 14.54 2.71 -7.97
C ALA A 424 13.40 1.78 -7.54
N TYR A 425 13.12 0.81 -8.39
CA TYR A 425 12.33 -0.38 -8.12
C TYR A 425 13.30 -1.55 -7.92
N THR A 426 13.24 -2.24 -6.79
CA THR A 426 14.30 -3.13 -6.31
C THR A 426 14.06 -4.61 -6.55
N LEU A 427 12.91 -5.01 -7.14
CA LEU A 427 12.55 -6.40 -7.39
C LEU A 427 12.77 -6.77 -8.87
N ASN A 428 13.37 -7.95 -9.14
CA ASN A 428 13.53 -8.48 -10.49
C ASN A 428 13.09 -9.95 -10.57
N PRO A 429 11.83 -10.24 -10.97
CA PRO A 429 11.30 -11.60 -11.02
C PRO A 429 11.94 -12.49 -12.10
N PHE A 430 12.53 -11.88 -13.12
CA PHE A 430 13.18 -12.62 -14.21
C PHE A 430 14.57 -13.13 -13.81
N LYS A 431 15.29 -12.35 -12.99
CA LYS A 431 16.59 -12.78 -12.46
C LYS A 431 16.46 -13.64 -11.20
N TYR A 432 15.51 -13.27 -10.31
CA TYR A 432 15.26 -13.94 -9.03
C TYR A 432 13.80 -14.44 -8.96
N PRO A 433 13.42 -15.49 -9.69
CA PRO A 433 12.02 -15.97 -9.74
C PRO A 433 11.53 -16.59 -8.41
N GLN A 434 12.44 -16.89 -7.49
CA GLN A 434 12.14 -17.35 -6.15
C GLN A 434 12.32 -16.26 -5.08
N ASP A 435 12.43 -14.99 -5.48
CA ASP A 435 12.48 -13.88 -4.53
C ASP A 435 11.29 -13.96 -3.57
N PRO A 436 11.51 -13.99 -2.25
CA PRO A 436 10.45 -14.09 -1.26
C PRO A 436 9.30 -13.09 -1.46
N ARG A 437 9.60 -11.87 -1.92
CA ARG A 437 8.59 -10.82 -2.19
C ARG A 437 7.61 -11.18 -3.30
N LEU A 438 7.90 -12.16 -4.14
CA LEU A 438 6.96 -12.67 -5.17
C LEU A 438 5.94 -13.67 -4.61
N HIS A 439 6.19 -14.22 -3.45
CA HIS A 439 5.45 -15.34 -2.87
C HIS A 439 4.84 -15.02 -1.51
N THR A 440 5.19 -13.87 -0.93
CA THR A 440 4.72 -13.38 0.36
C THR A 440 4.31 -11.92 0.23
N SER A 441 3.75 -11.35 1.28
CA SER A 441 3.40 -9.93 1.35
C SER A 441 4.17 -9.27 2.48
N PRO A 442 5.46 -8.94 2.31
CA PRO A 442 6.17 -8.13 3.28
C PRO A 442 5.65 -6.70 3.22
N ASP A 443 5.61 -6.04 4.35
CA ASP A 443 5.04 -4.71 4.51
C ASP A 443 6.01 -3.76 5.22
N ALA A 444 6.70 -4.22 6.28
CA ALA A 444 7.61 -3.43 7.09
C ALA A 444 9.07 -3.57 6.67
N THR A 445 9.83 -2.50 6.82
CA THR A 445 11.21 -2.36 6.31
C THR A 445 12.15 -1.85 7.41
N TRP A 446 13.34 -2.46 7.51
CA TRP A 446 14.50 -1.92 8.21
C TRP A 446 15.69 -1.81 7.27
N VAL A 447 16.39 -0.66 7.31
CA VAL A 447 17.65 -0.45 6.59
C VAL A 447 18.81 -0.50 7.58
N ARG A 448 19.78 -1.36 7.34
CA ARG A 448 20.97 -1.51 8.18
C ARG A 448 22.25 -1.47 7.37
N ARG A 449 23.31 -0.99 8.01
CA ARG A 449 24.67 -1.00 7.42
C ARG A 449 25.50 -2.11 8.08
N ILE A 450 25.78 -3.17 7.33
CA ILE A 450 26.64 -4.26 7.75
C ILE A 450 27.96 -4.14 6.98
N GLN A 451 29.07 -3.98 7.69
CA GLN A 451 30.40 -3.72 7.09
C GLN A 451 30.36 -2.59 6.04
N GLY A 452 29.59 -1.53 6.33
CA GLY A 452 29.45 -0.36 5.46
C GLY A 452 28.51 -0.54 4.25
N LYS A 453 28.04 -1.74 3.95
CA LYS A 453 27.10 -2.04 2.85
C LYS A 453 25.64 -1.94 3.33
N PRO A 454 24.71 -1.43 2.52
CA PRO A 454 23.29 -1.37 2.87
C PRO A 454 22.65 -2.74 2.75
N PHE A 455 21.82 -3.07 3.74
CA PHE A 455 20.91 -4.21 3.74
C PHE A 455 19.49 -3.73 4.01
N VAL A 456 18.54 -4.42 3.43
CA VAL A 456 17.12 -4.25 3.70
C VAL A 456 16.57 -5.53 4.31
N PHE A 457 15.89 -5.38 5.45
CA PHE A 457 15.19 -6.46 6.14
C PHE A 457 13.70 -6.19 6.04
N LEU A 458 12.91 -7.22 5.73
CA LEU A 458 11.47 -7.11 5.54
C LEU A 458 10.72 -8.14 6.38
N THR A 459 9.57 -7.75 6.93
CA THR A 459 8.63 -8.66 7.59
C THR A 459 7.19 -8.33 7.20
N ASP A 460 6.25 -9.24 7.46
CA ASP A 460 4.83 -9.00 7.30
C ASP A 460 4.16 -8.51 8.61
N MET A 461 2.89 -8.14 8.51
CA MET A 461 2.09 -7.70 9.67
C MET A 461 1.91 -8.77 10.75
N TYR A 462 2.28 -10.00 10.45
CA TYR A 462 2.08 -11.16 11.30
C TYR A 462 3.38 -11.75 11.85
N GLU A 463 4.52 -11.11 11.58
CA GLU A 463 5.85 -11.58 11.96
C GLU A 463 6.20 -12.99 11.42
N SER A 464 5.55 -13.41 10.32
CA SER A 464 5.69 -14.78 9.78
C SER A 464 7.11 -15.09 9.33
N PHE A 465 7.87 -14.07 8.97
CA PHE A 465 9.25 -14.19 8.48
C PHE A 465 10.05 -12.90 8.72
N LEU A 466 11.36 -12.99 8.56
CA LEU A 466 12.26 -11.84 8.36
C LEU A 466 13.13 -12.13 7.13
N GLN A 467 12.87 -11.42 6.03
CA GLN A 467 13.60 -11.53 4.77
C GLN A 467 14.80 -10.58 4.78
N ILE A 468 15.90 -10.97 4.15
CA ILE A 468 17.15 -10.22 4.12
C ILE A 468 17.60 -10.02 2.69
N TYR A 469 17.86 -8.76 2.34
CA TYR A 469 18.32 -8.36 1.01
C TYR A 469 19.61 -7.56 1.12
N ARG A 470 20.53 -7.82 0.20
CA ARG A 470 21.75 -7.04 -0.03
C ARG A 470 21.74 -6.36 -1.39
N PHE A 471 22.65 -5.46 -1.61
CA PHE A 471 22.82 -4.77 -2.90
C PHE A 471 24.23 -4.96 -3.45
N ASN A 472 24.31 -5.23 -4.75
CA ASN A 472 25.55 -5.21 -5.50
C ASN A 472 25.37 -4.37 -6.77
N PRO A 473 25.73 -3.08 -6.75
CA PRO A 473 25.51 -2.19 -7.89
C PRO A 473 26.21 -2.62 -9.19
N ASP A 474 27.32 -3.34 -9.09
CA ASP A 474 28.11 -3.76 -10.24
C ASP A 474 27.44 -4.88 -11.06
N THR A 475 26.72 -5.80 -10.39
CA THR A 475 26.07 -6.94 -11.04
C THR A 475 24.56 -6.80 -11.15
N ASP A 476 23.92 -6.02 -10.26
CA ASP A 476 22.47 -5.96 -10.08
C ASP A 476 21.89 -4.53 -10.10
N GLY A 477 22.75 -3.52 -10.29
CA GLY A 477 22.29 -2.13 -10.33
C GLY A 477 21.60 -1.72 -9.01
N LYS A 478 20.29 -1.51 -9.06
CA LYS A 478 19.46 -1.14 -7.90
C LYS A 478 18.61 -2.30 -7.37
N ILE A 479 18.74 -3.47 -7.94
CA ILE A 479 17.97 -4.64 -7.51
C ILE A 479 18.49 -5.13 -6.15
N ALA A 480 17.56 -5.40 -5.25
CA ALA A 480 17.83 -6.04 -3.98
C ALA A 480 17.93 -7.56 -4.17
N ILE A 481 19.07 -8.13 -3.81
CA ILE A 481 19.41 -9.54 -3.99
C ILE A 481 18.94 -10.31 -2.77
N PRO A 482 18.10 -11.36 -2.89
CA PRO A 482 17.76 -12.23 -1.77
C PRO A 482 19.03 -12.80 -1.15
N ALA A 483 19.23 -12.64 0.15
CA ALA A 483 20.45 -13.02 0.84
C ALA A 483 20.22 -13.98 2.01
N GLY A 484 19.01 -13.96 2.57
CA GLY A 484 18.64 -14.80 3.68
C GLY A 484 17.18 -14.64 4.09
N MET A 485 16.71 -15.55 4.93
CA MET A 485 15.34 -15.49 5.44
C MET A 485 15.24 -16.28 6.74
N PHE A 486 14.68 -15.68 7.77
CA PHE A 486 14.20 -16.36 8.96
C PHE A 486 12.72 -16.65 8.80
N VAL A 487 12.30 -17.81 9.25
CA VAL A 487 10.88 -18.09 9.40
C VAL A 487 10.47 -17.93 10.85
N GLY A 488 9.34 -17.25 11.06
CA GLY A 488 8.64 -17.23 12.33
C GLY A 488 7.51 -18.26 12.30
N THR A 489 7.21 -18.87 13.43
CA THR A 489 6.08 -19.77 13.54
C THR A 489 4.93 -19.11 14.27
N ARG A 490 3.73 -19.18 13.66
CA ARG A 490 2.48 -18.85 14.34
C ARG A 490 1.89 -20.10 14.95
N GLY A 491 1.82 -20.16 16.28
CA GLY A 491 0.95 -21.07 16.98
C GLY A 491 1.05 -22.55 16.57
N GLY A 492 2.24 -23.09 16.51
CA GLY A 492 2.46 -24.52 16.57
C GLY A 492 2.19 -25.35 15.31
N GLY A 493 3.22 -25.93 14.81
CA GLY A 493 3.21 -27.12 13.96
C GLY A 493 2.78 -26.89 12.51
N GLY A 494 3.70 -27.07 11.60
CA GLY A 494 3.42 -27.07 10.17
C GLY A 494 4.37 -26.18 9.38
N LYS A 495 4.23 -26.20 8.08
CA LYS A 495 4.94 -25.31 7.16
C LYS A 495 4.47 -23.89 7.39
N SER A 496 5.37 -23.01 7.73
CA SER A 496 5.09 -21.70 8.31
C SER A 496 4.63 -20.65 7.30
N ILE A 497 4.91 -20.85 6.00
CA ILE A 497 4.52 -19.93 4.94
C ILE A 497 3.83 -20.73 3.85
N GLY A 498 2.58 -20.44 3.60
CA GLY A 498 1.78 -20.83 2.45
C GLY A 498 2.09 -22.14 1.70
N GLY A 499 1.83 -23.29 2.28
CA GLY A 499 1.83 -24.56 1.54
C GLY A 499 3.22 -25.06 1.12
N ASN A 500 3.49 -25.10 -0.18
CA ASN A 500 4.73 -25.68 -0.73
C ASN A 500 5.85 -24.68 -0.99
N TRP A 501 5.67 -23.41 -0.64
CA TRP A 501 6.70 -22.39 -0.76
C TRP A 501 7.28 -22.04 0.62
N PRO A 502 8.62 -21.80 0.78
CA PRO A 502 9.64 -21.90 -0.26
C PRO A 502 9.95 -23.36 -0.64
N PRO A 503 10.51 -23.59 -1.85
CA PRO A 503 10.95 -24.91 -2.26
C PRO A 503 11.96 -25.51 -1.29
N GLN A 504 11.97 -26.84 -1.13
CA GLN A 504 12.93 -27.57 -0.30
C GLN A 504 12.95 -27.16 1.19
N GLN A 505 11.95 -26.40 1.67
CA GLN A 505 11.87 -26.03 3.08
C GLN A 505 11.79 -27.28 3.99
N PRO A 506 12.32 -27.21 5.20
CA PRO A 506 12.16 -28.27 6.21
C PRO A 506 10.67 -28.59 6.46
N GLU A 507 10.37 -29.86 6.69
CA GLU A 507 8.98 -30.28 6.94
C GLU A 507 8.42 -29.79 8.27
N SER A 508 9.31 -29.51 9.22
CA SER A 508 8.93 -29.10 10.57
C SER A 508 9.99 -28.19 11.19
N GLY A 509 9.60 -27.43 12.21
CA GLY A 509 10.48 -26.54 12.98
C GLY A 509 10.70 -25.18 12.32
N GLU A 510 11.43 -24.34 13.03
CA GLU A 510 11.92 -23.07 12.49
C GLU A 510 13.16 -23.33 11.62
N TRP A 511 13.39 -22.41 10.71
CA TRP A 511 14.57 -22.45 9.87
C TRP A 511 15.10 -21.05 9.54
N ILE A 512 16.40 -21.01 9.22
CA ILE A 512 17.10 -19.87 8.64
C ILE A 512 17.64 -20.32 7.30
N TRP A 513 17.20 -19.68 6.21
CA TRP A 513 17.76 -19.87 4.88
C TRP A 513 18.82 -18.81 4.60
N ARG A 514 19.90 -19.21 3.93
CA ARG A 514 20.94 -18.33 3.40
C ARG A 514 21.36 -18.79 2.01
N ASP A 515 21.35 -17.93 1.02
CA ASP A 515 21.80 -18.21 -0.36
C ASP A 515 23.32 -18.42 -0.40
N ARG A 516 23.76 -19.65 -0.11
CA ARG A 516 25.19 -19.99 0.02
C ARG A 516 25.93 -20.04 -1.31
N ASN A 517 25.23 -20.33 -2.40
CA ASN A 517 25.79 -20.49 -3.74
C ASN A 517 25.51 -19.28 -4.66
N ASN A 518 24.82 -18.26 -4.14
CA ASN A 518 24.50 -17.01 -4.82
C ASN A 518 23.67 -17.19 -6.10
N ASN A 519 22.77 -18.17 -6.12
CA ASN A 519 21.88 -18.42 -7.26
C ASN A 519 20.47 -17.83 -7.08
N GLY A 520 20.16 -17.26 -5.91
CA GLY A 520 18.87 -16.65 -5.57
C GLY A 520 17.73 -17.67 -5.46
N LYS A 521 18.03 -18.96 -5.22
CA LYS A 521 17.06 -20.05 -5.11
C LYS A 521 17.16 -20.69 -3.73
N PHE A 522 16.08 -21.35 -3.34
CA PHE A 522 16.01 -22.08 -2.08
C PHE A 522 16.47 -23.53 -2.29
N ASP A 523 17.74 -23.81 -2.03
CA ASP A 523 18.33 -25.13 -2.18
C ASP A 523 18.36 -25.92 -0.85
N LYS A 524 18.22 -27.26 -0.93
CA LYS A 524 18.09 -28.15 0.25
C LYS A 524 19.19 -27.95 1.29
N GLY A 525 20.44 -27.72 0.86
CA GLY A 525 21.62 -27.58 1.73
C GLY A 525 21.78 -26.22 2.38
N GLU A 526 20.86 -25.28 2.18
CA GLU A 526 20.97 -23.87 2.57
C GLU A 526 20.16 -23.50 3.82
N TYR A 527 19.44 -24.47 4.39
CA TYR A 527 18.64 -24.29 5.59
C TYR A 527 19.41 -24.72 6.84
N ASP A 528 19.49 -23.82 7.82
CA ASP A 528 19.79 -24.14 9.21
C ASP A 528 18.46 -24.32 9.96
N THR A 529 18.33 -25.35 10.80
CA THR A 529 17.03 -25.77 11.35
C THR A 529 17.02 -25.86 12.86
N SER A 530 15.87 -25.57 13.45
CA SER A 530 15.56 -25.80 14.86
C SER A 530 14.25 -26.56 15.00
N GLN A 531 14.14 -27.39 16.04
CA GLN A 531 12.89 -28.09 16.36
C GLN A 531 11.93 -27.24 17.23
N ASP A 532 12.33 -26.05 17.61
CA ASP A 532 11.47 -25.11 18.36
C ASP A 532 10.32 -24.60 17.48
N TYR A 533 9.15 -24.40 18.09
CA TYR A 533 7.97 -23.78 17.48
C TYR A 533 7.39 -22.68 18.36
N PRO A 534 8.16 -21.66 18.70
CA PRO A 534 7.66 -20.64 19.60
C PRO A 534 6.65 -19.72 18.92
N TYR A 535 5.62 -19.30 19.64
CA TYR A 535 4.69 -18.26 19.20
C TYR A 535 5.38 -16.91 19.19
N ILE A 536 5.57 -16.32 18.00
CA ILE A 536 6.30 -15.08 17.82
C ILE A 536 5.52 -13.86 18.30
N GLY A 537 6.23 -12.86 18.86
CA GLY A 537 5.72 -11.55 19.25
C GLY A 537 6.26 -10.40 18.41
N GLY A 538 7.46 -10.51 17.86
CA GLY A 538 8.05 -9.46 17.03
C GLY A 538 9.50 -9.69 16.62
N TRP A 539 9.93 -8.97 15.59
CA TRP A 539 11.30 -8.90 15.08
C TRP A 539 11.93 -7.54 15.34
N TRP A 540 13.24 -7.54 15.46
CA TRP A 540 14.08 -6.35 15.42
C TRP A 540 15.43 -6.68 14.78
N VAL A 541 16.01 -5.73 14.07
CA VAL A 541 17.40 -5.79 13.62
C VAL A 541 18.09 -4.55 14.16
N ASP A 542 19.13 -4.74 14.98
CA ASP A 542 19.84 -3.61 15.56
C ASP A 542 20.86 -2.96 14.60
N SER A 543 21.55 -1.94 15.05
CA SER A 543 22.52 -1.19 14.22
C SER A 543 23.78 -1.98 13.85
N GLN A 544 24.08 -3.06 14.59
CA GLN A 544 25.19 -3.97 14.30
C GLN A 544 24.80 -5.09 13.33
N GLY A 545 23.49 -5.24 13.10
CA GLY A 545 22.93 -6.27 12.23
C GLY A 545 22.52 -7.53 12.98
N ASP A 546 22.58 -7.55 14.31
CA ASP A 546 22.07 -8.65 15.11
C ASP A 546 20.54 -8.70 15.00
N VAL A 547 20.00 -9.93 14.92
CA VAL A 547 18.55 -10.15 14.84
C VAL A 547 18.02 -10.53 16.22
N TRP A 548 16.96 -9.84 16.60
CA TRP A 548 16.24 -10.07 17.86
C TRP A 548 14.81 -10.53 17.55
N LYS A 549 14.32 -11.48 18.35
CA LYS A 549 12.97 -12.03 18.22
C LYS A 549 12.32 -12.11 19.59
N THR A 550 11.15 -11.52 19.75
CA THR A 550 10.32 -11.74 20.93
C THR A 550 9.37 -12.91 20.73
N LEU A 551 9.08 -13.61 21.81
CA LEU A 551 8.13 -14.70 21.85
C LEU A 551 7.04 -14.36 22.87
N ARG A 552 5.81 -14.77 22.58
CA ARG A 552 4.68 -14.66 23.51
C ARG A 552 4.67 -15.78 24.54
N THR A 553 5.83 -16.33 24.84
CA THR A 553 6.04 -17.41 25.79
C THR A 553 7.00 -16.95 26.90
N LYS A 554 7.09 -17.73 28.00
CA LYS A 554 7.97 -17.39 29.11
C LYS A 554 9.47 -17.40 28.75
N ASP A 555 9.84 -18.04 27.65
CA ASP A 555 11.24 -18.12 27.17
C ASP A 555 11.62 -16.93 26.26
N GLY A 556 10.88 -16.01 26.18
CA GLY A 556 10.65 -14.69 25.70
C GLY A 556 11.53 -14.06 24.67
N ILE A 557 12.84 -14.11 24.71
CA ILE A 557 13.69 -13.35 23.80
C ILE A 557 14.73 -14.28 23.17
N ARG A 558 14.88 -14.15 21.86
CA ARG A 558 15.96 -14.81 21.09
C ARG A 558 16.85 -13.73 20.49
N HIS A 559 18.14 -13.87 20.68
CA HIS A 559 19.18 -13.04 20.09
C HIS A 559 19.99 -13.91 19.11
N TYR A 560 20.11 -13.47 17.88
CA TYR A 560 20.89 -14.10 16.82
C TYR A 560 22.05 -13.18 16.46
N PRO A 561 23.24 -13.33 17.04
CA PRO A 561 24.40 -12.52 16.72
C PRO A 561 24.80 -12.69 15.25
N LEU A 562 25.11 -11.59 14.58
CA LEU A 562 25.67 -11.60 13.24
C LEU A 562 27.11 -12.14 13.28
N GLN A 563 27.35 -13.31 12.65
CA GLN A 563 28.68 -13.94 12.63
C GLN A 563 29.59 -13.45 11.50
N GLY A 564 29.15 -12.44 10.77
CA GLY A 564 29.84 -11.86 9.63
C GLY A 564 29.09 -12.06 8.32
N LEU A 565 29.81 -11.84 7.21
CA LEU A 565 29.31 -12.06 5.86
C LEU A 565 30.07 -13.20 5.22
N ASP A 566 29.39 -14.02 4.42
CA ASP A 566 30.03 -15.05 3.61
C ASP A 566 30.75 -14.45 2.37
N ASN A 567 31.35 -15.31 1.55
CA ASN A 567 32.12 -14.90 0.35
C ASN A 567 31.28 -14.16 -0.70
N HIS A 568 29.95 -14.31 -0.65
CA HIS A 568 29.00 -13.65 -1.53
C HIS A 568 28.43 -12.37 -0.91
N GLY A 569 28.76 -12.11 0.37
CA GLY A 569 28.28 -10.96 1.14
C GLY A 569 26.91 -11.18 1.78
N ASN A 570 26.47 -12.42 1.94
CA ASN A 570 25.24 -12.75 2.65
C ASN A 570 25.52 -12.85 4.16
N PRO A 571 24.65 -12.33 5.03
CA PRO A 571 24.88 -12.36 6.48
C PRO A 571 24.70 -13.77 7.03
N ILE A 572 25.55 -14.11 8.00
CA ILE A 572 25.61 -15.44 8.61
C ILE A 572 24.92 -15.40 9.97
N TYR A 573 23.81 -16.13 10.08
CA TYR A 573 23.11 -16.40 11.33
C TYR A 573 22.88 -17.90 11.46
N THR A 574 22.96 -18.42 12.70
CA THR A 574 22.73 -19.85 12.98
C THR A 574 22.00 -20.07 14.29
N TYR A 575 21.28 -21.17 14.41
CA TYR A 575 20.68 -21.58 15.69
C TYR A 575 21.74 -21.97 16.73
N SER A 576 22.90 -22.43 16.31
CA SER A 576 23.99 -22.79 17.21
C SER A 576 24.60 -21.59 17.94
N SER A 577 24.49 -20.38 17.37
CA SER A 577 24.92 -19.13 18.01
C SER A 577 23.78 -18.35 18.66
N MET A 578 22.55 -18.84 18.55
CA MET A 578 21.39 -18.17 19.12
C MET A 578 21.38 -18.22 20.64
N GLU A 579 21.16 -17.06 21.24
CA GLU A 579 21.05 -16.89 22.69
C GLU A 579 19.59 -16.79 23.12
N LYS A 580 19.25 -17.50 24.20
CA LYS A 580 17.92 -17.45 24.81
C LYS A 580 17.95 -16.57 26.06
N GLN A 581 17.07 -15.60 26.12
CA GLN A 581 16.93 -14.70 27.26
C GLN A 581 15.50 -14.76 27.80
N LYS A 582 15.34 -14.62 29.12
CA LYS A 582 14.03 -14.65 29.78
C LYS A 582 13.26 -13.35 29.55
N THR A 583 11.96 -13.48 29.35
CA THR A 583 11.06 -12.33 29.43
C THR A 583 11.07 -11.73 30.84
N PRO A 584 11.24 -10.41 31.01
CA PRO A 584 11.07 -9.76 32.32
C PRO A 584 9.66 -10.07 32.88
N SER A 585 9.62 -10.41 34.17
CA SER A 585 8.41 -10.95 34.84
C SER A 585 7.21 -9.98 34.87
N LEU A 586 7.44 -8.70 34.58
CA LEU A 586 6.37 -7.72 34.50
C LEU A 586 5.46 -7.92 33.25
N PHE A 587 5.96 -8.57 32.18
CA PHE A 587 5.17 -8.81 30.97
C PHE A 587 4.35 -10.10 31.09
N SER A 588 3.06 -9.99 30.88
CA SER A 588 2.16 -11.13 30.67
C SER A 588 2.13 -11.57 29.20
N ASP A 589 2.38 -10.66 28.26
CA ASP A 589 2.41 -10.91 26.81
C ASP A 589 3.39 -9.92 26.16
N LEU A 590 4.59 -10.40 25.80
CA LEU A 590 5.65 -9.59 25.19
C LEU A 590 5.41 -9.44 23.70
N ARG A 591 5.44 -8.20 23.19
CA ARG A 591 5.07 -7.88 21.81
C ARG A 591 6.23 -7.39 20.96
N ARG A 592 6.92 -6.31 21.36
CA ARG A 592 7.95 -5.66 20.52
C ARG A 592 9.25 -5.50 21.31
N ILE A 593 10.32 -5.37 20.54
CA ILE A 593 11.68 -5.23 21.02
C ILE A 593 12.44 -4.25 20.14
N GLU A 594 13.16 -3.32 20.73
CA GLU A 594 14.22 -2.54 20.10
C GLU A 594 15.43 -2.47 21.01
N TYR A 595 16.54 -3.10 20.63
CA TYR A 595 17.81 -3.01 21.32
C TYR A 595 18.72 -2.01 20.64
N LEU A 596 19.33 -1.13 21.43
CA LEU A 596 20.29 -0.12 20.98
C LEU A 596 21.68 -0.46 21.55
N PRO A 597 22.54 -1.13 20.77
CA PRO A 597 23.85 -1.58 21.26
C PRO A 597 24.78 -0.43 21.65
N GLU A 598 24.65 0.73 21.04
CA GLU A 598 25.48 1.91 21.32
C GLU A 598 25.34 2.43 22.76
N THR A 599 24.19 2.18 23.36
CA THR A 599 23.86 2.62 24.73
C THR A 599 23.55 1.47 25.68
N ASP A 600 23.67 0.22 25.18
CA ASP A 600 23.28 -1.00 25.90
C ASP A 600 21.87 -0.89 26.52
N THR A 601 20.93 -0.41 25.70
CA THR A 601 19.58 -0.10 26.13
C THR A 601 18.58 -0.96 25.39
N MET A 602 17.72 -1.65 26.15
CA MET A 602 16.63 -2.45 25.63
C MET A 602 15.30 -1.74 25.86
N TYR A 603 14.50 -1.63 24.80
CA TYR A 603 13.10 -1.23 24.87
C TYR A 603 12.23 -2.42 24.54
N LEU A 604 11.33 -2.75 25.43
CA LEU A 604 10.34 -3.81 25.28
C LEU A 604 8.95 -3.22 25.37
N SER A 605 8.02 -3.75 24.57
CA SER A 605 6.61 -3.40 24.74
C SER A 605 5.73 -4.64 24.76
N GLY A 606 4.59 -4.52 25.45
CA GLY A 606 3.66 -5.63 25.59
C GLY A 606 2.54 -5.30 26.58
N PHE A 607 1.77 -6.32 26.89
CA PHE A 607 0.84 -6.29 28.01
C PHE A 607 1.56 -6.71 29.28
N THR A 608 1.24 -6.04 30.37
CA THR A 608 1.86 -6.30 31.67
C THR A 608 0.85 -6.90 32.63
N VAL A 609 1.35 -7.36 33.78
CA VAL A 609 0.49 -7.88 34.85
C VAL A 609 -0.45 -6.77 35.38
N ASP A 610 0.02 -5.53 35.38
CA ASP A 610 -0.76 -4.36 35.83
C ASP A 610 -1.77 -3.88 34.77
N HIS A 611 -1.45 -4.09 33.47
CA HIS A 611 -2.27 -3.69 32.33
C HIS A 611 -2.39 -4.86 31.34
N PRO A 612 -3.23 -5.86 31.65
CA PRO A 612 -3.40 -7.06 30.86
C PRO A 612 -4.14 -6.79 29.53
N PRO A 613 -4.06 -7.71 28.54
CA PRO A 613 -4.79 -7.58 27.29
C PRO A 613 -6.30 -7.60 27.50
N VAL A 614 -7.02 -6.83 26.68
CA VAL A 614 -8.47 -6.88 26.58
C VAL A 614 -8.83 -7.33 25.16
N GLY A 615 -9.41 -8.51 25.03
CA GLY A 615 -9.69 -9.11 23.73
C GLY A 615 -8.46 -9.70 23.01
N ASP A 616 -8.63 -10.11 21.77
CA ASP A 616 -7.55 -10.67 20.92
C ASP A 616 -7.01 -9.61 19.97
N ASP A 617 -6.24 -8.67 20.50
CA ASP A 617 -5.58 -7.65 19.67
C ASP A 617 -4.13 -8.05 19.37
N THR A 618 -3.91 -8.63 18.20
CA THR A 618 -2.60 -9.13 17.77
C THR A 618 -1.71 -8.07 17.13
N LYS A 619 -2.28 -6.93 16.69
CA LYS A 619 -1.60 -5.93 15.87
C LYS A 619 -1.18 -4.65 16.64
N VAL A 620 -1.12 -4.68 17.97
CA VAL A 620 -0.71 -3.54 18.80
C VAL A 620 0.56 -3.85 19.58
N VAL A 621 1.25 -2.81 20.01
CA VAL A 621 2.46 -2.94 20.85
C VAL A 621 2.16 -3.38 22.28
N GLY A 622 0.90 -3.44 22.69
CA GLY A 622 0.46 -3.68 24.05
C GLY A 622 0.15 -2.38 24.79
N SER A 623 0.00 -2.50 26.10
CA SER A 623 -0.38 -1.39 26.98
C SER A 623 0.80 -0.56 27.50
N GLU A 624 2.01 -1.10 27.49
CA GLU A 624 3.20 -0.43 28.02
C GLU A 624 4.42 -0.54 27.12
N ILE A 625 5.25 0.51 27.15
CA ILE A 625 6.64 0.52 26.68
C ILE A 625 7.54 0.65 27.90
N VAL A 626 8.56 -0.19 27.97
CA VAL A 626 9.47 -0.29 29.12
C VAL A 626 10.91 -0.21 28.66
N ARG A 627 11.71 0.59 29.35
CA ARG A 627 13.15 0.71 29.10
C ARG A 627 13.97 0.00 30.18
N PHE A 628 15.01 -0.71 29.72
CA PHE A 628 16.03 -1.34 30.55
C PHE A 628 17.41 -0.83 30.12
N ASP A 629 18.24 -0.40 31.10
CA ASP A 629 19.63 0.01 30.84
C ASP A 629 20.59 -1.13 31.25
N ASN A 630 21.76 -1.20 30.60
CA ASN A 630 22.78 -2.24 30.83
C ASN A 630 22.22 -3.67 30.59
N TRP A 631 21.50 -3.83 29.52
CA TRP A 631 20.80 -5.09 29.15
C TRP A 631 21.78 -6.26 29.01
N SER A 632 22.93 -6.03 28.32
CA SER A 632 23.96 -7.06 28.09
C SER A 632 24.55 -7.63 29.36
N ARG A 633 24.42 -6.90 30.49
CA ARG A 633 24.88 -7.32 31.80
C ARG A 633 23.82 -8.06 32.63
N GLY A 634 22.69 -8.40 31.96
CA GLY A 634 21.59 -9.13 32.60
C GLY A 634 20.68 -8.26 33.49
N ASN A 635 20.73 -6.94 33.38
CA ASN A 635 19.85 -6.07 34.16
C ASN A 635 18.40 -6.12 33.63
N SER A 636 17.49 -6.64 34.44
CA SER A 636 16.06 -6.74 34.18
C SER A 636 15.21 -5.74 34.98
N THR A 637 15.85 -4.76 35.65
CA THR A 637 15.14 -3.72 36.37
C THR A 637 14.74 -2.59 35.43
N PRO A 638 13.45 -2.24 35.33
CA PRO A 638 13.01 -1.14 34.50
C PRO A 638 13.63 0.20 34.91
N ARG A 639 14.17 0.94 33.95
CA ARG A 639 14.55 2.34 34.15
C ARG A 639 13.31 3.22 34.28
N TRP A 640 12.31 2.97 33.41
CA TRP A 640 10.99 3.57 33.45
C TRP A 640 9.97 2.68 32.69
N ARG A 641 8.70 2.92 32.97
CA ARG A 641 7.55 2.31 32.31
C ARG A 641 6.62 3.43 31.82
N ILE A 642 6.14 3.34 30.60
CA ILE A 642 5.17 4.27 30.01
C ILE A 642 3.91 3.49 29.65
N VAL A 643 2.77 3.88 30.22
CA VAL A 643 1.46 3.44 29.73
C VAL A 643 1.15 4.22 28.45
N VAL A 644 1.03 3.52 27.33
CA VAL A 644 0.71 4.11 26.03
C VAL A 644 -0.80 4.07 25.76
N PRO A 645 -1.31 4.90 24.83
CA PRO A 645 -2.72 4.81 24.45
C PRO A 645 -3.11 3.39 24.09
N HIS A 646 -4.12 2.87 24.79
CA HIS A 646 -4.66 1.52 24.56
C HIS A 646 -6.15 1.52 24.87
N ASP A 647 -6.93 0.94 23.93
CA ASP A 647 -8.38 0.84 24.09
C ASP A 647 -8.75 -0.38 24.94
N THR A 648 -9.17 -0.14 26.16
CA THR A 648 -9.63 -1.18 27.08
C THR A 648 -11.04 -1.71 26.78
N THR A 649 -11.74 -1.14 25.77
CA THR A 649 -13.06 -1.60 25.34
C THR A 649 -12.99 -2.65 24.22
N GLY A 650 -11.79 -2.98 23.75
CA GLY A 650 -11.55 -3.94 22.65
C GLY A 650 -11.80 -3.39 21.25
N LYS A 651 -12.03 -2.08 21.09
CA LYS A 651 -12.28 -1.46 19.78
C LYS A 651 -11.01 -1.09 19.01
N ARG A 652 -9.83 -1.21 19.58
CA ARG A 652 -8.53 -1.01 18.95
C ARG A 652 -8.23 0.41 18.38
N GLU A 653 -9.25 1.21 18.10
CA GLU A 653 -9.16 2.45 17.32
C GLU A 653 -8.16 3.50 17.86
N VAL A 654 -8.00 3.56 19.18
CA VAL A 654 -7.08 4.50 19.86
C VAL A 654 -5.82 3.81 20.39
N SER A 655 -5.65 2.50 20.15
CA SER A 655 -4.50 1.75 20.62
C SER A 655 -3.22 2.12 19.87
N THR A 656 -2.09 1.98 20.54
CA THR A 656 -0.77 2.15 19.92
C THR A 656 -0.45 0.94 19.06
N ALA A 657 -0.30 1.16 17.74
CA ALA A 657 0.00 0.11 16.77
C ALA A 657 1.49 -0.25 16.79
N ALA A 658 2.36 0.76 16.73
CA ALA A 658 3.79 0.57 16.55
C ALA A 658 4.61 1.58 17.33
N MET A 659 5.88 1.25 17.59
CA MET A 659 6.86 2.13 18.23
C MET A 659 8.16 2.19 17.44
N SER A 660 8.92 3.25 17.63
CA SER A 660 10.30 3.39 17.14
C SER A 660 11.10 4.30 18.05
N ILE A 661 12.36 3.97 18.27
CA ILE A 661 13.26 4.75 19.10
C ILE A 661 14.31 5.41 18.19
N ALA A 662 14.52 6.72 18.37
CA ALA A 662 15.60 7.44 17.71
C ALA A 662 16.18 8.50 18.65
N GLY A 663 17.48 8.48 18.86
CA GLY A 663 18.19 9.44 19.73
C GLY A 663 17.54 9.61 21.11
N ASP A 664 17.06 10.82 21.38
CA ASP A 664 16.51 11.19 22.68
C ASP A 664 15.00 10.93 22.85
N TYR A 665 14.34 10.29 21.85
CA TYR A 665 12.89 10.14 21.86
C TYR A 665 12.40 8.74 21.50
N VAL A 666 11.26 8.39 22.10
CA VAL A 666 10.41 7.26 21.75
C VAL A 666 9.19 7.80 21.01
N PHE A 667 8.88 7.23 19.87
CA PHE A 667 7.75 7.56 19.04
C PHE A 667 6.77 6.39 19.02
N ALA A 668 5.50 6.64 19.36
CA ALA A 668 4.46 5.63 19.44
C ALA A 668 3.24 6.09 18.61
N VAL A 669 2.89 5.34 17.57
CA VAL A 669 1.83 5.71 16.62
C VAL A 669 0.53 4.97 16.91
N THR A 670 -0.61 5.66 16.83
CA THR A 670 -1.95 5.08 17.07
C THR A 670 -2.57 4.53 15.79
N VAL A 671 -3.40 3.51 15.92
CA VAL A 671 -4.00 2.74 14.84
C VAL A 671 -4.77 3.62 13.84
N LYS A 672 -5.81 4.32 14.27
CA LYS A 672 -6.76 4.93 13.33
C LYS A 672 -6.37 6.33 12.85
N THR A 673 -5.64 7.07 13.67
CA THR A 673 -5.39 8.50 13.43
C THR A 673 -3.98 8.79 12.96
N ALA A 674 -3.07 7.81 12.99
CA ALA A 674 -1.63 7.98 12.78
C ALA A 674 -1.03 9.12 13.64
N GLU A 675 -1.65 9.44 14.78
CA GLU A 675 -1.07 10.37 15.75
C GLU A 675 0.15 9.73 16.39
N VAL A 676 1.26 10.48 16.48
CA VAL A 676 2.50 9.99 17.06
C VAL A 676 2.73 10.65 18.43
N TYR A 677 2.66 9.86 19.48
CA TYR A 677 3.00 10.27 20.83
C TYR A 677 4.51 10.23 21.03
N VAL A 678 5.09 11.35 21.40
CA VAL A 678 6.55 11.48 21.59
C VAL A 678 6.84 11.51 23.09
N TYR A 679 7.74 10.63 23.53
CA TYR A 679 8.21 10.56 24.90
C TYR A 679 9.73 10.76 24.93
N ASN A 680 10.24 11.36 26.01
CA ASN A 680 11.68 11.47 26.24
C ASN A 680 12.26 10.08 26.55
N ALA A 681 13.21 9.62 25.75
CA ALA A 681 13.78 8.27 25.88
C ALA A 681 14.54 8.06 27.20
N LYS A 682 15.12 9.14 27.81
CA LYS A 682 15.87 9.06 29.07
C LYS A 682 14.96 8.99 30.30
N THR A 683 13.84 9.70 30.28
CA THR A 683 12.98 9.89 31.47
C THR A 683 11.62 9.22 31.37
N GLY A 684 11.16 8.84 30.18
CA GLY A 684 9.80 8.35 29.93
C GLY A 684 8.74 9.47 29.90
N ALA A 685 9.12 10.73 30.11
CA ALA A 685 8.16 11.84 30.18
C ALA A 685 7.53 12.11 28.80
N PHE A 686 6.21 12.35 28.77
CA PHE A 686 5.52 12.80 27.57
C PHE A 686 6.03 14.17 27.13
N VAL A 687 6.29 14.32 25.83
CA VAL A 687 6.82 15.55 25.22
C VAL A 687 5.75 16.23 24.36
N LYS A 688 5.18 15.50 23.42
CA LYS A 688 4.25 16.07 22.44
C LYS A 688 3.46 14.98 21.71
N ASN A 689 2.29 15.37 21.19
CA ASN A 689 1.56 14.57 20.22
C ASN A 689 1.70 15.22 18.82
N LEU A 690 2.25 14.47 17.85
CA LEU A 690 2.34 14.89 16.46
C LEU A 690 1.08 14.38 15.75
N LYS A 691 0.33 15.28 15.15
CA LYS A 691 -0.88 14.94 14.40
C LYS A 691 -0.60 15.01 12.90
N PRO A 692 -1.21 14.13 12.11
CA PRO A 692 -1.16 14.27 10.65
C PRO A 692 -1.67 15.63 10.21
N GLY A 693 -1.09 16.15 9.13
CA GLY A 693 -1.52 17.40 8.51
C GLY A 693 -2.77 17.23 7.63
N PRO A 694 -3.11 18.26 6.83
CA PRO A 694 -4.28 18.21 5.94
C PRO A 694 -4.17 17.14 4.85
N GLU A 695 -2.99 16.61 4.61
CA GLU A 695 -2.72 15.50 3.68
C GLU A 695 -3.41 14.19 4.07
N VAL A 696 -3.85 14.03 5.31
CA VAL A 696 -4.50 12.80 5.80
C VAL A 696 -6.03 12.89 5.75
N ALA A 697 -6.62 14.07 6.03
CA ALA A 697 -8.05 14.27 6.22
C ALA A 697 -8.67 13.43 7.35
N LYS A 698 -10.00 13.50 7.52
CA LYS A 698 -10.69 12.82 8.64
C LYS A 698 -10.73 11.29 8.55
N GLU A 699 -10.53 10.74 7.37
CA GLU A 699 -10.79 9.33 7.06
C GLU A 699 -9.50 8.56 6.78
N SER A 700 -8.36 9.13 7.07
CA SER A 700 -7.08 8.48 6.84
C SER A 700 -6.21 8.48 8.09
N GLY A 701 -5.07 7.87 8.01
CA GLY A 701 -4.20 7.63 9.15
C GLY A 701 -4.32 6.21 9.66
N TRP A 702 -4.70 5.29 8.80
CA TRP A 702 -4.79 3.89 9.18
C TRP A 702 -3.40 3.26 9.28
N VAL A 703 -2.98 3.02 10.51
CA VAL A 703 -1.81 2.22 10.85
C VAL A 703 -2.32 0.88 11.33
N ASP A 704 -2.13 -0.17 10.58
CA ASP A 704 -2.74 -1.47 10.90
C ASP A 704 -1.73 -2.57 11.20
N ILE A 705 -0.43 -2.23 11.18
CA ILE A 705 0.62 -3.18 11.52
C ILE A 705 1.51 -2.73 12.68
N PRO A 706 2.09 -3.71 13.38
CA PRO A 706 2.93 -3.46 14.56
C PRO A 706 4.31 -2.85 14.26
N TYR A 707 4.61 -2.58 13.01
CA TYR A 707 5.85 -1.96 12.53
C TYR A 707 5.59 -0.69 11.72
N GLY A 708 4.38 -0.16 11.73
CA GLY A 708 3.92 0.98 10.92
C GLY A 708 4.57 2.33 11.26
N ILE A 709 5.72 2.34 11.96
CA ILE A 709 6.49 3.54 12.23
C ILE A 709 7.99 3.26 12.23
N ARG A 710 8.76 4.19 11.63
CA ARG A 710 10.22 4.25 11.76
C ARG A 710 10.65 5.67 12.04
N ALA A 711 11.67 5.83 12.85
CA ALA A 711 12.23 7.14 13.19
C ALA A 711 13.75 7.16 13.07
N MET A 712 14.31 8.31 12.70
CA MET A 712 15.75 8.57 12.73
C MET A 712 16.04 9.99 13.18
N ARG A 713 17.21 10.19 13.80
CA ARG A 713 17.77 11.50 14.08
C ARG A 713 18.76 11.90 12.99
N ARG A 714 18.57 13.08 12.43
CA ARG A 714 19.50 13.69 11.46
C ARG A 714 20.67 14.36 12.16
N ALA A 715 21.75 14.59 11.42
CA ALA A 715 22.95 15.28 11.92
C ALA A 715 22.65 16.71 12.43
N ASN A 716 21.65 17.38 11.85
CA ASN A 716 21.22 18.72 12.26
C ASN A 716 20.30 18.73 13.51
N GLY A 717 20.05 17.57 14.14
CA GLY A 717 19.21 17.43 15.32
C GLY A 717 17.70 17.28 15.03
N GLU A 718 17.27 17.38 13.75
CA GLU A 718 15.89 17.09 13.34
C GLU A 718 15.61 15.59 13.39
N TYR A 719 14.39 15.21 13.74
CA TYR A 719 13.92 13.84 13.70
C TYR A 719 12.98 13.65 12.51
N LEU A 720 13.23 12.62 11.73
CA LEU A 720 12.32 12.14 10.71
C LEU A 720 11.55 10.97 11.26
N VAL A 721 10.22 11.01 11.16
CA VAL A 721 9.34 9.93 11.57
C VAL A 721 8.47 9.56 10.39
N PHE A 722 8.60 8.32 9.95
CA PHE A 722 7.85 7.73 8.84
C PHE A 722 6.76 6.86 9.45
N ALA A 723 5.50 7.19 9.17
CA ALA A 723 4.36 6.45 9.66
C ALA A 723 3.50 5.95 8.50
N GLU A 724 2.99 4.75 8.65
CA GLU A 724 2.05 4.15 7.73
C GLU A 724 0.82 5.04 7.51
N GLU A 725 0.36 5.12 6.27
CA GLU A 725 -0.98 5.55 5.88
C GLU A 725 -1.49 4.61 4.79
N ASN A 726 -1.99 3.46 5.21
CA ASN A 726 -2.32 2.36 4.32
C ASN A 726 -3.56 2.65 3.45
N ALA A 727 -4.53 3.39 3.98
CA ALA A 727 -5.80 3.63 3.29
C ALA A 727 -5.63 4.37 1.96
N LYS A 728 -4.72 5.33 1.85
CA LYS A 728 -4.53 6.17 0.65
C LYS A 728 -3.14 6.06 0.02
N ALA A 729 -2.54 4.88 0.13
CA ALA A 729 -1.38 4.50 -0.66
C ALA A 729 -0.15 5.42 -0.49
N LYS A 730 0.23 5.74 0.76
CA LYS A 730 1.39 6.58 1.04
C LYS A 730 2.00 6.29 2.42
N VAL A 731 3.18 6.86 2.67
CA VAL A 731 3.82 6.94 3.98
C VAL A 731 3.84 8.39 4.43
N LEU A 732 3.37 8.67 5.64
CA LEU A 732 3.44 10.00 6.26
C LEU A 732 4.86 10.30 6.73
N VAL A 733 5.27 11.55 6.64
CA VAL A 733 6.58 12.03 7.09
C VAL A 733 6.36 13.17 8.09
N TYR A 734 6.74 12.95 9.35
CA TYR A 734 6.80 14.00 10.35
C TYR A 734 8.26 14.45 10.50
N ARG A 735 8.49 15.75 10.42
CA ARG A 735 9.79 16.37 10.63
C ARG A 735 9.74 17.10 11.97
N PHE A 736 10.22 16.46 13.03
CA PHE A 736 10.14 16.95 14.39
C PHE A 736 11.45 17.62 14.81
N LYS A 737 11.33 18.83 15.38
CA LYS A 737 12.43 19.59 15.97
C LYS A 737 12.10 19.81 17.45
N PRO A 738 12.92 19.23 18.36
CA PRO A 738 12.74 19.35 19.81
C PRO A 738 12.95 20.76 20.32
#